data_6ead3054e525a531b8f028fab8d087fd
#
_entry.id   6ead3054e525a531b8f028fab8d087fd
#
_cell.length_a   1.000
_cell.length_b   1.000
_cell.length_c   1.000
_cell.angle_alpha   90.00
_cell.angle_beta   90.00
_cell.angle_gamma   90.00
#
_symmetry.space_group_name_H-M   'P 1'
#
loop_
_entity.id
_entity.type
_entity.pdbx_description
1 polymer ?
#
loop_
_entity_poly.entity_id
_entity_poly.type
_entity_poly.pdbx_seq_one_letter_code
_entity_poly.pdbx_strand_id
1 'polypeptide(L)'
;MRTKVPSFLRLLYGPLDNMSKFLKVSGITVAVGVALYAGLGYFGVPYVARTVLERFGSTELGRTVAVKDIRFNPWTWRFELEGLSIKSQEGAGYFLTLDELAVDASGSTITNMAPVIEEVTVKGLHGTLTWSDENLKEAEKYESKDAPAETAADSTLPAFAVYNVNVSDTSLRFVDKTRGIDQRIEDLTLALPFVSTLPAERESIVTPKLSLKLNGTPIVATGSTRPFGQSLEAQLRLNVSKLDVVPLLQLVPALRTAPAHLDKGLLTSDLSLVFRNPTGGNPAQLLVSGKVGLDDVLVEQRVAGKDALLLSAKSLTVDAKEIDPIGQKVDINTVAIESPKANLTMGEGVLATTASAPDAAAPKDAASQSAGASSAPWAWSLGTLSVRNGTITWHDGKVRPAVNMTVSNLKADLTKLTSAEGAAPAGFALSARVLDGTTNLKGTVSLSPLKVAASLSGDKINFRQAAGYVQNATGLDVAGLANFTVNARHDEANTTASGNLTLTRITVKNRLDTLLSLKNANVAVSAFDLAKKNVAVDTVLFDTVMVNLRNTKSGLNLPFVGGDTADKKEAAPKTEKVAEANAAAPWNWSLGKATLRNATVNYKDQTTSPQTAISVSKLQVSAQKFSSAKDNRGDLSLSANVAGGSLSVKGKAGANPVAANLALTTKNLQLSPFSPLARKFAGYGAKSGTLNVAGDLALAMQKDTPVIQWQGDASLTKFDLVDAGNKSLATLNGLRLTGMDVDTKEPLRAAVKTLVIEKPGTKETKQIEKVAEIASIFGALTGKRGLEKQAGKVNKVLNARITLNDLRYENGRVSAAGLDRDALAKGIVDALNDAIAEKTAGDKKAAVDKTSAR
;
A
#
# COMPACT_ATOMS: atom_id res chain seq x y z
N MET A 1 -26.19 54.72 -118.08
CA MET A 1 -25.29 54.94 -116.90
C MET A 1 -24.50 53.74 -116.65
N ARG A 2 -23.25 53.83 -116.84
CA ARG A 2 -22.20 52.81 -116.57
C ARG A 2 -21.82 52.81 -115.12
N THR A 3 -21.98 51.74 -114.37
CA THR A 3 -21.39 51.54 -113.05
C THR A 3 -20.32 50.49 -113.11
N LYS A 4 -19.06 50.89 -112.79
CA LYS A 4 -17.89 50.07 -112.73
C LYS A 4 -17.95 49.08 -111.50
N VAL A 5 -17.75 47.81 -111.74
CA VAL A 5 -17.59 46.79 -110.69
C VAL A 5 -16.10 46.79 -110.27
N PRO A 6 -15.73 46.90 -108.98
CA PRO A 6 -14.38 46.95 -108.52
C PRO A 6 -13.65 45.55 -108.59
N SER A 7 -12.42 45.60 -109.01
CA SER A 7 -11.48 44.51 -109.38
C SER A 7 -10.94 43.78 -108.11
N PHE A 8 -11.77 43.26 -107.22
CA PHE A 8 -11.30 42.55 -105.99
C PHE A 8 -11.46 41.04 -105.97
N LEU A 9 -11.94 40.43 -107.13
CA LEU A 9 -12.21 38.99 -107.20
C LEU A 9 -11.22 38.24 -108.04
N ARG A 10 -9.99 38.74 -108.27
CA ARG A 10 -8.97 38.05 -109.06
C ARG A 10 -7.74 37.55 -108.29
N LEU A 11 -7.74 37.53 -106.93
CA LEU A 11 -6.66 37.03 -106.02
C LEU A 11 -6.95 35.74 -105.32
N LEU A 12 -8.01 35.10 -105.59
CA LEU A 12 -8.44 33.82 -104.93
C LEU A 12 -8.34 32.55 -105.80
N TYR A 13 -7.76 32.67 -107.00
CA TYR A 13 -7.45 31.48 -107.87
C TYR A 13 -5.97 31.45 -108.17
N GLY A 14 -5.09 31.15 -107.13
CA GLY A 14 -3.75 30.63 -107.32
C GLY A 14 -3.84 29.14 -107.70
N PRO A 15 -2.91 28.55 -108.35
CA PRO A 15 -3.06 27.23 -108.94
C PRO A 15 -3.22 26.14 -107.79
N LEU A 16 -4.32 25.46 -107.80
CA LEU A 16 -4.69 24.30 -106.96
C LEU A 16 -3.68 23.16 -106.89
N ASP A 17 -2.71 23.14 -107.88
CA ASP A 17 -1.63 22.15 -107.88
C ASP A 17 -0.53 22.31 -106.85
N ASN A 18 -0.26 23.48 -106.33
CA ASN A 18 0.71 23.70 -105.20
C ASN A 18 0.10 23.39 -103.89
N MET A 19 -1.16 23.61 -103.65
CA MET A 19 -1.85 23.32 -102.43
C MET A 19 -1.99 21.76 -102.19
N SER A 20 -2.20 21.00 -103.29
CA SER A 20 -2.17 19.54 -103.20
C SER A 20 -0.81 18.94 -102.84
N LYS A 21 0.28 19.52 -103.36
CA LYS A 21 1.63 19.13 -103.02
C LYS A 21 2.03 19.56 -101.63
N PHE A 22 1.64 20.79 -101.17
CA PHE A 22 1.83 21.22 -99.77
C PHE A 22 1.05 20.35 -98.81
N LEU A 23 -0.17 20.05 -99.09
CA LEU A 23 -0.98 19.12 -98.25
C LEU A 23 -0.41 17.68 -98.18
N LYS A 24 0.13 17.19 -99.35
CA LYS A 24 0.81 15.89 -99.39
C LYS A 24 2.10 15.88 -98.64
N VAL A 25 2.97 16.87 -98.74
CA VAL A 25 4.22 17.01 -98.06
C VAL A 25 3.95 17.20 -96.60
N SER A 26 3.04 18.10 -96.17
CA SER A 26 2.61 18.28 -94.80
C SER A 26 1.99 17.03 -94.23
N GLY A 27 1.16 16.31 -95.00
CA GLY A 27 0.60 15.02 -94.56
C GLY A 27 1.64 13.94 -94.36
N ILE A 28 2.66 13.86 -95.22
CA ILE A 28 3.79 12.92 -95.11
C ILE A 28 4.65 13.32 -93.92
N THR A 29 4.93 14.61 -93.76
CA THR A 29 5.75 15.07 -92.54
C THR A 29 5.03 14.78 -91.21
N VAL A 30 3.69 15.02 -91.16
CA VAL A 30 2.89 14.68 -90.00
C VAL A 30 2.85 13.16 -89.77
N ALA A 31 2.64 12.39 -90.86
CA ALA A 31 2.65 10.91 -90.75
C ALA A 31 4.00 10.35 -90.31
N VAL A 32 5.11 10.90 -90.86
CA VAL A 32 6.45 10.51 -90.34
C VAL A 32 6.66 10.94 -88.92
N GLY A 33 6.24 12.13 -88.50
CA GLY A 33 6.29 12.57 -87.13
C GLY A 33 5.49 11.72 -86.19
N VAL A 34 4.27 11.35 -86.57
CA VAL A 34 3.40 10.39 -85.80
C VAL A 34 4.03 9.02 -85.72
N ALA A 35 4.62 8.50 -86.87
CA ALA A 35 5.29 7.22 -86.87
C ALA A 35 6.56 7.21 -86.01
N LEU A 36 7.34 8.27 -86.03
CA LEU A 36 8.51 8.42 -85.14
C LEU A 36 8.09 8.53 -83.66
N TYR A 37 7.06 9.34 -83.38
CA TYR A 37 6.49 9.44 -82.03
C TYR A 37 5.99 8.09 -81.50
N ALA A 38 5.21 7.36 -82.32
CA ALA A 38 4.74 6.03 -82.01
C ALA A 38 5.93 5.05 -81.86
N GLY A 39 6.88 5.02 -82.77
CA GLY A 39 8.06 4.18 -82.75
C GLY A 39 8.95 4.43 -81.53
N LEU A 40 9.23 5.67 -81.23
CA LEU A 40 9.97 6.04 -79.98
C LEU A 40 9.18 5.70 -78.75
N GLY A 41 7.90 5.94 -78.73
CA GLY A 41 7.04 5.61 -77.62
C GLY A 41 6.92 4.10 -77.36
N TYR A 42 6.50 3.35 -78.33
CA TYR A 42 6.26 1.89 -78.16
C TYR A 42 7.57 1.08 -77.99
N PHE A 43 8.70 1.51 -78.54
CA PHE A 43 9.94 0.72 -78.49
C PHE A 43 11.11 1.48 -77.80
N GLY A 44 11.23 2.80 -77.99
CA GLY A 44 12.30 3.54 -77.36
C GLY A 44 12.16 3.68 -75.83
N VAL A 45 10.98 4.08 -75.36
CA VAL A 45 10.74 4.27 -73.92
C VAL A 45 10.90 2.95 -73.15
N PRO A 46 10.32 1.82 -73.59
CA PRO A 46 10.53 0.54 -72.91
C PRO A 46 11.99 0.07 -72.91
N TYR A 47 12.67 0.23 -74.03
CA TYR A 47 14.10 -0.14 -74.10
C TYR A 47 15.00 0.65 -73.15
N VAL A 48 14.83 2.00 -73.11
CA VAL A 48 15.58 2.85 -72.18
C VAL A 48 15.19 2.54 -70.74
N ALA A 49 13.90 2.45 -70.41
CA ALA A 49 13.45 2.13 -69.05
C ALA A 49 13.98 0.77 -68.56
N ARG A 50 13.96 -0.25 -69.41
CA ARG A 50 14.52 -1.58 -69.09
C ARG A 50 16.03 -1.46 -68.85
N THR A 51 16.76 -0.79 -69.72
CA THR A 51 18.21 -0.65 -69.60
C THR A 51 18.59 0.11 -68.32
N VAL A 52 17.88 1.15 -68.01
CA VAL A 52 18.08 1.93 -66.75
C VAL A 52 17.78 1.05 -65.55
N LEU A 53 16.65 0.38 -65.50
CA LEU A 53 16.24 -0.45 -64.36
C LEU A 53 17.20 -1.64 -64.16
N GLU A 54 17.55 -2.37 -65.26
CA GLU A 54 18.35 -3.58 -65.09
C GLU A 54 19.83 -3.28 -64.89
N ARG A 55 20.44 -2.31 -65.62
CA ARG A 55 21.86 -2.02 -65.54
C ARG A 55 22.19 -1.05 -64.40
N PHE A 56 21.50 0.12 -64.37
CA PHE A 56 21.76 1.14 -63.35
C PHE A 56 21.25 0.67 -61.97
N GLY A 57 20.01 0.11 -61.95
CA GLY A 57 19.44 -0.45 -60.72
C GLY A 57 20.29 -1.60 -60.15
N SER A 58 20.83 -2.48 -60.99
CA SER A 58 21.73 -3.55 -60.52
C SER A 58 23.08 -3.01 -59.98
N THR A 59 23.61 -1.94 -60.57
CA THR A 59 24.87 -1.33 -60.14
C THR A 59 24.71 -0.58 -58.81
N GLU A 60 23.67 0.21 -58.69
CA GLU A 60 23.41 1.00 -57.47
C GLU A 60 22.98 0.12 -56.27
N LEU A 61 22.16 -0.90 -56.52
CA LEU A 61 21.69 -1.78 -55.46
C LEU A 61 22.65 -2.91 -55.11
N GLY A 62 23.70 -3.13 -55.93
CA GLY A 62 24.61 -4.27 -55.80
C GLY A 62 23.90 -5.64 -55.89
N ARG A 63 22.73 -5.67 -56.57
CA ARG A 63 21.85 -6.83 -56.68
C ARG A 63 21.36 -7.02 -58.10
N THR A 64 21.13 -8.27 -58.51
CA THR A 64 20.56 -8.49 -59.83
C THR A 64 19.14 -8.00 -59.90
N VAL A 65 18.90 -7.01 -60.75
CA VAL A 65 17.56 -6.51 -61.12
C VAL A 65 17.16 -7.08 -62.46
N ALA A 66 15.98 -7.64 -62.57
CA ALA A 66 15.45 -8.16 -63.85
C ALA A 66 14.00 -7.72 -63.99
N VAL A 67 13.58 -7.39 -65.19
CA VAL A 67 12.25 -6.99 -65.55
C VAL A 67 11.71 -7.90 -66.70
N LYS A 68 10.54 -8.49 -66.50
CA LYS A 68 9.93 -9.38 -67.50
C LYS A 68 9.47 -8.62 -68.72
N ASP A 69 8.71 -7.57 -68.57
CA ASP A 69 8.19 -6.75 -69.67
C ASP A 69 7.98 -5.31 -69.26
N ILE A 70 8.17 -4.37 -70.20
CA ILE A 70 7.85 -2.97 -70.06
C ILE A 70 7.13 -2.52 -71.31
N ARG A 71 5.99 -1.90 -71.13
CA ARG A 71 5.14 -1.37 -72.17
C ARG A 71 4.92 0.13 -71.91
N PHE A 72 4.86 0.89 -73.01
CA PHE A 72 4.46 2.26 -72.99
C PHE A 72 3.55 2.54 -74.15
N ASN A 73 2.37 3.07 -73.90
CA ASN A 73 1.47 3.53 -74.92
C ASN A 73 1.59 5.04 -75.09
N PRO A 74 2.18 5.53 -76.17
CA PRO A 74 2.39 6.96 -76.37
C PRO A 74 1.13 7.77 -76.60
N TRP A 75 0.00 7.13 -76.94
CA TRP A 75 -1.31 7.82 -77.17
C TRP A 75 -2.08 8.09 -75.89
N THR A 76 -1.98 7.13 -74.91
CA THR A 76 -2.65 7.22 -73.60
C THR A 76 -1.69 7.63 -72.53
N TRP A 77 -0.37 7.69 -72.78
CA TRP A 77 0.71 7.94 -71.82
C TRP A 77 0.72 6.94 -70.69
N ARG A 78 0.24 5.74 -71.00
CA ARG A 78 0.21 4.62 -70.03
C ARG A 78 1.50 3.84 -70.07
N PHE A 79 2.20 3.83 -68.94
CA PHE A 79 3.41 3.05 -68.67
C PHE A 79 3.02 1.82 -67.85
N GLU A 80 3.43 0.64 -68.29
CA GLU A 80 3.25 -0.63 -67.62
C GLU A 80 4.58 -1.35 -67.46
N LEU A 81 4.86 -1.81 -66.22
CA LEU A 81 6.01 -2.67 -65.93
C LEU A 81 5.50 -3.96 -65.32
N GLU A 82 5.85 -5.09 -65.88
CA GLU A 82 5.47 -6.41 -65.41
C GLU A 82 6.69 -7.21 -64.99
N GLY A 83 6.56 -7.87 -63.80
CA GLY A 83 7.50 -8.86 -63.33
C GLY A 83 8.85 -8.32 -62.99
N LEU A 84 8.91 -7.20 -62.19
CA LEU A 84 10.19 -6.75 -61.65
C LEU A 84 10.63 -7.73 -60.59
N SER A 85 11.88 -8.12 -60.56
CA SER A 85 12.47 -8.97 -59.56
C SER A 85 13.87 -8.48 -59.21
N ILE A 86 14.14 -8.42 -57.90
CA ILE A 86 15.43 -8.06 -57.33
C ILE A 86 15.90 -9.24 -56.47
N LYS A 87 17.05 -9.84 -56.81
CA LYS A 87 17.55 -11.01 -56.09
C LYS A 87 18.09 -10.65 -54.73
N SER A 88 17.98 -11.56 -53.79
CA SER A 88 18.62 -11.46 -52.50
C SER A 88 20.12 -11.64 -52.61
N GLN A 89 20.91 -11.00 -51.79
CA GLN A 89 22.35 -11.26 -51.66
C GLN A 89 22.63 -12.57 -50.93
N GLU A 90 21.71 -12.95 -50.02
CA GLU A 90 21.82 -14.17 -49.23
C GLU A 90 20.85 -15.25 -49.77
N GLY A 91 21.34 -16.18 -50.57
CA GLY A 91 20.61 -17.37 -50.95
C GLY A 91 19.80 -17.30 -52.24
N ALA A 92 18.98 -18.33 -52.53
CA ALA A 92 18.29 -18.52 -53.77
C ALA A 92 16.93 -17.78 -53.90
N GLY A 93 16.68 -16.76 -53.05
CA GLY A 93 15.39 -16.04 -53.01
C GLY A 93 15.46 -14.65 -53.64
N TYR A 94 14.31 -13.98 -53.60
CA TYR A 94 14.19 -12.59 -54.01
C TYR A 94 14.13 -11.63 -52.82
N PHE A 95 14.76 -10.51 -52.91
CA PHE A 95 14.66 -9.39 -51.97
C PHE A 95 13.29 -8.66 -52.17
N LEU A 96 12.92 -8.46 -53.46
CA LEU A 96 11.69 -7.81 -53.86
C LEU A 96 11.20 -8.33 -55.17
N THR A 97 9.91 -8.58 -55.29
CA THR A 97 9.20 -8.83 -56.57
C THR A 97 8.02 -7.92 -56.67
N LEU A 98 7.67 -7.56 -57.89
CA LEU A 98 6.51 -6.74 -58.19
C LEU A 98 5.88 -7.31 -59.47
N ASP A 99 4.61 -7.70 -59.41
CA ASP A 99 3.90 -8.30 -60.55
C ASP A 99 3.57 -7.25 -61.57
N GLU A 100 2.98 -6.14 -61.14
CA GLU A 100 2.54 -5.06 -62.06
C GLU A 100 2.68 -3.68 -61.37
N LEU A 101 3.29 -2.75 -62.15
CA LEU A 101 3.21 -1.31 -61.91
C LEU A 101 2.63 -0.66 -63.17
N ALA A 102 1.47 -0.07 -63.06
CA ALA A 102 0.86 0.72 -64.13
C ALA A 102 0.73 2.19 -63.69
N VAL A 103 1.14 3.09 -64.58
CA VAL A 103 1.04 4.55 -64.36
C VAL A 103 0.39 5.14 -65.61
N ASP A 104 -0.75 5.77 -65.43
CA ASP A 104 -1.51 6.41 -66.48
C ASP A 104 -1.44 7.92 -66.33
N ALA A 105 -0.70 8.59 -67.24
CA ALA A 105 -0.54 10.03 -67.19
C ALA A 105 -1.60 10.69 -68.08
N SER A 106 -2.15 11.80 -67.60
CA SER A 106 -3.22 12.52 -68.29
C SER A 106 -2.69 13.53 -69.27
N GLY A 107 -3.39 13.61 -70.42
CA GLY A 107 -3.15 14.71 -71.34
C GLY A 107 -3.44 16.09 -70.74
N SER A 108 -4.17 16.16 -69.65
CA SER A 108 -4.39 17.40 -68.85
C SER A 108 -3.10 17.96 -68.21
N THR A 109 -2.02 17.18 -68.20
CA THR A 109 -0.65 17.64 -67.85
C THR A 109 -0.25 18.83 -68.65
N ILE A 110 -0.61 18.88 -69.93
CA ILE A 110 -0.28 19.98 -70.82
C ILE A 110 -1.13 21.24 -70.47
N THR A 111 -2.41 21.06 -70.24
CA THR A 111 -3.34 22.17 -69.94
C THR A 111 -3.13 22.78 -68.57
N ASN A 112 -2.74 21.95 -67.59
CA ASN A 112 -2.48 22.40 -66.21
C ASN A 112 -1.03 22.85 -66.00
N MET A 113 -0.12 22.66 -67.01
CA MET A 113 1.32 22.89 -66.90
C MET A 113 1.90 22.23 -65.63
N ALA A 114 1.34 21.09 -65.24
CA ALA A 114 1.66 20.34 -64.04
C ALA A 114 1.48 18.83 -64.29
N PRO A 115 2.31 17.96 -63.72
CA PRO A 115 2.15 16.51 -63.87
C PRO A 115 0.77 16.11 -63.34
N VAL A 116 -0.08 15.47 -64.19
CA VAL A 116 -1.36 14.89 -63.82
C VAL A 116 -1.33 13.42 -64.18
N ILE A 117 -1.45 12.57 -63.18
CA ILE A 117 -1.51 11.13 -63.30
C ILE A 117 -2.92 10.68 -62.96
N GLU A 118 -3.60 9.96 -63.85
CA GLU A 118 -5.00 9.55 -63.70
C GLU A 118 -5.14 8.25 -62.91
N GLU A 119 -4.14 7.37 -62.98
CA GLU A 119 -4.12 6.12 -62.23
C GLU A 119 -2.70 5.69 -61.93
N VAL A 120 -2.51 5.17 -60.70
CA VAL A 120 -1.31 4.42 -60.30
C VAL A 120 -1.78 3.08 -59.72
N THR A 121 -1.42 1.99 -60.34
CA THR A 121 -1.69 0.64 -59.87
C THR A 121 -0.37 -0.07 -59.54
N VAL A 122 -0.27 -0.54 -58.27
CA VAL A 122 0.81 -1.41 -57.81
C VAL A 122 0.18 -2.72 -57.35
N LYS A 123 0.56 -3.83 -57.98
CA LYS A 123 0.00 -5.14 -57.69
C LYS A 123 1.11 -6.18 -57.50
N GLY A 124 0.92 -7.04 -56.49
CA GLY A 124 1.87 -8.14 -56.24
C GLY A 124 3.25 -7.69 -55.82
N LEU A 125 3.33 -6.63 -54.99
CA LEU A 125 4.59 -6.20 -54.36
C LEU A 125 4.90 -7.12 -53.17
N HIS A 126 5.93 -7.98 -53.34
CA HIS A 126 6.37 -8.89 -52.29
C HIS A 126 7.83 -8.59 -51.96
N GLY A 127 8.10 -8.29 -50.70
CA GLY A 127 9.44 -7.95 -50.24
C GLY A 127 9.85 -8.71 -48.97
N THR A 128 11.13 -9.10 -48.90
CA THR A 128 11.71 -9.65 -47.66
C THR A 128 12.97 -8.83 -47.32
N LEU A 129 12.86 -8.10 -46.20
CA LEU A 129 13.98 -7.38 -45.61
C LEU A 129 14.62 -8.22 -44.52
N THR A 130 15.84 -8.69 -44.76
CA THR A 130 16.62 -9.42 -43.73
C THR A 130 17.59 -8.45 -43.09
N TRP A 131 17.50 -8.30 -41.79
CA TRP A 131 18.41 -7.46 -41.02
C TRP A 131 19.54 -8.32 -40.45
N SER A 132 20.79 -7.89 -40.70
CA SER A 132 21.98 -8.48 -40.11
C SER A 132 22.91 -7.36 -39.63
N ASP A 133 23.88 -7.67 -38.74
CA ASP A 133 24.84 -6.67 -38.25
C ASP A 133 25.72 -6.08 -39.39
N GLU A 134 25.87 -6.82 -40.48
CA GLU A 134 26.55 -6.33 -41.66
C GLU A 134 25.73 -5.29 -42.44
N ASN A 135 24.43 -5.48 -42.54
CA ASN A 135 23.50 -4.54 -43.15
C ASN A 135 23.40 -3.24 -42.38
N LEU A 136 23.52 -3.27 -41.04
CA LEU A 136 23.57 -2.06 -40.22
C LEU A 136 24.77 -1.17 -40.58
N LYS A 137 25.94 -1.77 -40.69
CA LYS A 137 27.17 -1.07 -41.08
C LYS A 137 27.11 -0.49 -42.50
N GLU A 138 26.29 -1.11 -43.32
CA GLU A 138 26.11 -0.63 -44.70
C GLU A 138 25.09 0.52 -44.75
N ALA A 139 24.02 0.44 -43.95
CA ALA A 139 23.06 1.54 -43.80
C ALA A 139 23.70 2.79 -43.19
N GLU A 140 24.60 2.63 -42.22
CA GLU A 140 25.40 3.74 -41.67
C GLU A 140 26.27 4.47 -42.70
N LYS A 141 26.66 3.80 -43.81
CA LYS A 141 27.36 4.44 -44.91
C LYS A 141 26.48 5.34 -45.77
N TYR A 142 25.16 5.08 -45.77
CA TYR A 142 24.15 5.87 -46.53
C TYR A 142 23.47 6.93 -45.68
N GLU A 143 23.73 7.00 -44.39
CA GLU A 143 23.41 8.22 -43.63
C GLU A 143 24.31 9.33 -44.19
N SER A 144 23.75 10.06 -45.13
CA SER A 144 24.43 11.16 -45.78
C SER A 144 24.81 12.20 -44.71
N LYS A 145 26.15 12.37 -44.54
CA LYS A 145 26.72 13.44 -43.71
C LYS A 145 26.40 14.85 -44.22
N ASP A 146 25.69 14.94 -45.33
CA ASP A 146 25.32 16.16 -46.06
C ASP A 146 23.82 16.19 -46.31
N ALA A 147 22.98 16.11 -45.24
CA ALA A 147 21.65 16.66 -45.34
C ALA A 147 21.84 18.20 -45.32
N PRO A 148 21.56 18.93 -46.41
CA PRO A 148 21.54 20.39 -46.33
C PRO A 148 20.61 20.76 -45.22
N ALA A 149 21.03 21.63 -44.29
CA ALA A 149 20.15 22.26 -43.36
C ALA A 149 18.96 22.80 -44.16
N GLU A 150 17.76 22.28 -43.94
CA GLU A 150 16.55 22.86 -44.50
C GLU A 150 16.47 24.30 -44.00
N THR A 151 17.02 25.18 -44.80
CA THR A 151 16.61 26.57 -44.76
C THR A 151 15.12 26.54 -45.10
N ALA A 152 14.29 26.95 -44.14
CA ALA A 152 12.88 27.21 -44.33
C ALA A 152 12.73 28.30 -45.38
N ALA A 153 12.95 27.95 -46.65
CA ALA A 153 12.54 28.72 -47.78
C ALA A 153 11.06 28.37 -47.99
N ASP A 154 10.27 29.41 -48.17
CA ASP A 154 8.87 29.43 -48.59
C ASP A 154 8.73 28.67 -49.95
N SER A 155 8.92 27.32 -49.92
CA SER A 155 8.79 26.45 -51.06
C SER A 155 7.34 26.16 -51.27
N THR A 156 6.68 26.97 -52.10
CA THR A 156 5.38 26.59 -52.67
C THR A 156 5.57 25.22 -53.35
N LEU A 157 4.87 24.21 -52.83
CA LEU A 157 4.90 22.86 -53.44
C LEU A 157 4.61 22.96 -54.95
N PRO A 158 5.33 22.25 -55.82
CA PRO A 158 5.03 22.25 -57.26
C PRO A 158 3.61 21.77 -57.49
N ALA A 159 2.98 22.34 -58.53
CA ALA A 159 1.66 21.91 -58.93
C ALA A 159 1.69 20.46 -59.48
N PHE A 160 0.85 19.56 -58.94
CA PHE A 160 0.68 18.19 -59.42
C PHE A 160 -0.68 17.66 -59.05
N ALA A 161 -1.11 16.58 -59.72
CA ALA A 161 -2.27 15.78 -59.34
C ALA A 161 -2.03 14.28 -59.62
N VAL A 162 -2.37 13.43 -58.69
CA VAL A 162 -2.32 11.97 -58.81
C VAL A 162 -3.67 11.43 -58.35
N TYR A 163 -4.35 10.69 -59.20
CA TYR A 163 -5.66 10.10 -58.94
C TYR A 163 -5.53 8.59 -58.89
N ASN A 164 -6.53 7.94 -58.29
CA ASN A 164 -6.74 6.51 -58.30
C ASN A 164 -5.49 5.69 -57.98
N VAL A 165 -4.78 6.02 -56.86
CA VAL A 165 -3.64 5.22 -56.41
C VAL A 165 -4.19 3.96 -55.74
N ASN A 166 -3.92 2.81 -56.35
CA ASN A 166 -4.35 1.50 -55.88
C ASN A 166 -3.11 0.61 -55.67
N VAL A 167 -2.91 0.18 -54.45
CA VAL A 167 -1.94 -0.86 -54.08
C VAL A 167 -2.70 -2.10 -53.64
N SER A 168 -2.34 -3.24 -54.17
CA SER A 168 -3.02 -4.51 -53.87
C SER A 168 -2.09 -5.69 -53.89
N ASP A 169 -2.48 -6.78 -53.28
CA ASP A 169 -1.74 -8.04 -53.26
C ASP A 169 -0.28 -7.84 -52.80
N THR A 170 -0.09 -7.01 -51.78
CA THR A 170 1.24 -6.64 -51.27
C THR A 170 1.57 -7.37 -49.99
N SER A 171 2.78 -7.93 -49.92
CA SER A 171 3.31 -8.53 -48.69
C SER A 171 4.73 -8.11 -48.43
N LEU A 172 5.01 -7.80 -47.13
CA LEU A 172 6.33 -7.40 -46.69
C LEU A 172 6.71 -8.23 -45.47
N ARG A 173 7.91 -8.80 -45.46
CA ARG A 173 8.45 -9.55 -44.36
C ARG A 173 9.75 -8.91 -43.86
N PHE A 174 9.79 -8.65 -42.57
CA PHE A 174 10.98 -8.17 -41.88
C PHE A 174 11.54 -9.28 -41.00
N VAL A 175 12.79 -9.67 -41.21
CA VAL A 175 13.47 -10.73 -40.45
C VAL A 175 14.75 -10.16 -39.85
N ASP A 176 14.86 -10.18 -38.54
CA ASP A 176 16.10 -9.93 -37.83
C ASP A 176 16.63 -11.24 -37.25
N LYS A 177 17.59 -11.85 -37.89
CA LYS A 177 18.16 -13.17 -37.51
C LYS A 177 18.92 -13.10 -36.18
N THR A 178 19.57 -11.95 -35.89
CA THR A 178 20.35 -11.76 -34.66
C THR A 178 19.45 -11.66 -33.43
N ARG A 179 18.26 -11.14 -33.61
CA ARG A 179 17.31 -10.89 -32.54
C ARG A 179 16.11 -11.84 -32.55
N GLY A 180 16.04 -12.76 -33.54
CA GLY A 180 14.92 -13.71 -33.65
C GLY A 180 13.59 -13.07 -34.00
N ILE A 181 13.58 -11.90 -34.65
CA ILE A 181 12.37 -11.15 -35.01
C ILE A 181 11.95 -11.57 -36.43
N ASP A 182 10.68 -11.91 -36.61
CA ASP A 182 10.04 -12.17 -37.91
C ASP A 182 8.66 -11.48 -37.90
N GLN A 183 8.54 -10.37 -38.63
CA GLN A 183 7.30 -9.60 -38.75
C GLN A 183 6.80 -9.70 -40.17
N ARG A 184 5.49 -9.88 -40.34
CA ARG A 184 4.86 -10.06 -41.64
C ARG A 184 3.70 -9.10 -41.81
N ILE A 185 3.75 -8.33 -42.89
CA ILE A 185 2.62 -7.59 -43.42
C ILE A 185 2.12 -8.37 -44.62
N GLU A 186 0.86 -8.75 -44.63
CA GLU A 186 0.22 -9.54 -45.66
C GLU A 186 -1.06 -8.85 -46.14
N ASP A 187 -1.50 -9.11 -47.35
CA ASP A 187 -2.75 -8.61 -47.95
C ASP A 187 -2.87 -7.08 -47.86
N LEU A 188 -1.74 -6.36 -47.92
CA LEU A 188 -1.78 -4.91 -47.88
C LEU A 188 -2.48 -4.36 -49.12
N THR A 189 -3.51 -3.57 -48.85
CA THR A 189 -4.24 -2.81 -49.86
C THR A 189 -4.31 -1.36 -49.43
N LEU A 190 -4.01 -0.46 -50.38
CA LEU A 190 -4.14 0.99 -50.19
C LEU A 190 -4.97 1.53 -51.37
N ALA A 191 -6.04 2.19 -51.05
CA ALA A 191 -6.84 2.97 -52.01
C ALA A 191 -6.77 4.45 -51.61
N LEU A 192 -6.18 5.25 -52.51
CA LEU A 192 -6.08 6.69 -52.33
C LEU A 192 -6.75 7.35 -53.57
N PRO A 193 -7.96 7.93 -53.41
CA PRO A 193 -8.71 8.45 -54.53
C PRO A 193 -7.98 9.53 -55.31
N PHE A 194 -7.37 10.45 -54.64
CA PHE A 194 -6.53 11.47 -55.28
C PHE A 194 -5.64 12.20 -54.27
N VAL A 195 -4.56 12.80 -54.76
CA VAL A 195 -3.72 13.77 -54.06
C VAL A 195 -3.37 14.86 -55.08
N SER A 196 -3.76 16.12 -54.82
CA SER A 196 -3.60 17.19 -55.77
C SER A 196 -3.26 18.52 -55.05
N THR A 197 -2.26 19.23 -55.61
CA THR A 197 -1.94 20.62 -55.25
C THR A 197 -2.55 21.63 -56.18
N LEU A 198 -3.31 21.19 -57.20
CA LEU A 198 -3.96 22.08 -58.16
C LEU A 198 -4.96 23.02 -57.46
N PRO A 199 -5.01 24.32 -57.83
CA PRO A 199 -5.83 25.31 -57.11
C PRO A 199 -7.31 24.94 -56.99
N ALA A 200 -7.88 24.27 -57.99
CA ALA A 200 -9.29 23.84 -58.00
C ALA A 200 -9.58 22.70 -57.02
N GLU A 201 -8.61 21.91 -56.65
CA GLU A 201 -8.74 20.69 -55.82
C GLU A 201 -8.07 20.77 -54.44
N ARG A 202 -7.35 21.81 -54.18
CA ARG A 202 -6.58 22.02 -52.93
C ARG A 202 -7.46 21.88 -51.67
N GLU A 203 -8.71 22.31 -51.74
CA GLU A 203 -9.67 22.24 -50.62
C GLU A 203 -10.52 20.95 -50.61
N SER A 204 -10.29 20.03 -51.56
CA SER A 204 -11.06 18.81 -51.68
C SER A 204 -10.71 17.80 -50.62
N ILE A 205 -11.69 17.05 -50.15
CA ILE A 205 -11.50 15.99 -49.16
C ILE A 205 -11.07 14.70 -49.85
N VAL A 206 -9.96 14.16 -49.42
CA VAL A 206 -9.41 12.88 -49.83
C VAL A 206 -9.80 11.82 -48.80
N THR A 207 -10.24 10.66 -49.21
CA THR A 207 -10.71 9.56 -48.34
C THR A 207 -9.83 8.32 -48.55
N PRO A 208 -8.61 8.27 -47.94
CA PRO A 208 -7.77 7.10 -48.06
C PRO A 208 -8.31 5.91 -47.29
N LYS A 209 -8.05 4.72 -47.80
CA LYS A 209 -8.35 3.45 -47.12
C LYS A 209 -7.15 2.53 -47.19
N LEU A 210 -6.65 2.08 -46.04
CA LEU A 210 -5.58 1.11 -45.87
C LEU A 210 -6.13 -0.13 -45.16
N SER A 211 -5.88 -1.31 -45.70
CA SER A 211 -6.08 -2.55 -44.96
C SER A 211 -4.88 -3.46 -45.15
N LEU A 212 -4.50 -4.17 -44.08
CA LEU A 212 -3.41 -5.11 -44.10
C LEU A 212 -3.61 -6.16 -43.01
N LYS A 213 -2.84 -7.23 -43.06
CA LYS A 213 -2.69 -8.15 -41.95
C LYS A 213 -1.27 -8.02 -41.39
N LEU A 214 -1.14 -7.70 -40.11
CA LEU A 214 0.15 -7.72 -39.42
C LEU A 214 0.26 -9.00 -38.62
N ASN A 215 1.18 -9.89 -38.97
CA ASN A 215 1.34 -11.22 -38.37
C ASN A 215 0.02 -12.01 -38.37
N GLY A 216 -0.74 -11.96 -39.51
CA GLY A 216 -2.05 -12.60 -39.67
C GLY A 216 -3.23 -11.83 -39.06
N THR A 217 -2.99 -10.77 -38.29
CA THR A 217 -4.05 -9.95 -37.66
C THR A 217 -4.49 -8.81 -38.58
N PRO A 218 -5.81 -8.68 -38.87
CA PRO A 218 -6.31 -7.61 -39.73
C PRO A 218 -6.23 -6.24 -39.02
N ILE A 219 -5.70 -5.27 -39.76
CA ILE A 219 -5.65 -3.85 -39.41
C ILE A 219 -6.31 -3.08 -40.52
N VAL A 220 -7.26 -2.21 -40.17
CA VAL A 220 -7.96 -1.36 -41.13
C VAL A 220 -7.85 0.10 -40.69
N ALA A 221 -7.37 0.94 -41.57
CA ALA A 221 -7.32 2.37 -41.39
C ALA A 221 -8.12 3.05 -42.50
N THR A 222 -9.06 3.89 -42.11
CA THR A 222 -9.88 4.71 -43.00
C THR A 222 -9.82 6.16 -42.56
N GLY A 223 -9.94 7.06 -43.51
CA GLY A 223 -9.83 8.47 -43.10
C GLY A 223 -10.39 9.43 -44.10
N SER A 224 -10.30 10.70 -43.74
CA SER A 224 -10.52 11.83 -44.63
C SER A 224 -9.47 12.90 -44.31
N THR A 225 -8.91 13.51 -45.32
CA THR A 225 -7.90 14.55 -45.16
C THR A 225 -8.04 15.64 -46.21
N ARG A 226 -7.65 16.85 -45.86
CA ARG A 226 -7.40 17.96 -46.81
C ARG A 226 -5.89 18.27 -46.75
N PRO A 227 -5.08 17.52 -47.50
CA PRO A 227 -3.64 17.58 -47.31
C PRO A 227 -2.99 18.92 -47.71
N PHE A 228 -3.62 19.68 -48.60
CA PHE A 228 -3.12 20.93 -49.16
C PHE A 228 -4.07 22.11 -49.01
N GLY A 229 -5.13 21.95 -48.20
CA GLY A 229 -6.08 23.02 -47.91
C GLY A 229 -5.41 24.16 -47.10
N GLN A 230 -6.09 25.31 -47.03
CA GLN A 230 -5.63 26.42 -46.22
C GLN A 230 -5.49 26.03 -44.72
N SER A 231 -6.37 25.17 -44.23
CA SER A 231 -6.21 24.49 -42.96
C SER A 231 -6.00 22.99 -43.21
N LEU A 232 -4.87 22.45 -42.74
CA LEU A 232 -4.64 21.01 -42.82
C LEU A 232 -5.56 20.31 -41.82
N GLU A 233 -6.49 19.51 -42.33
CA GLU A 233 -7.34 18.65 -41.55
C GLU A 233 -7.16 17.18 -41.93
N ALA A 234 -7.00 16.33 -40.95
CA ALA A 234 -6.96 14.88 -41.15
C ALA A 234 -7.74 14.17 -40.04
N GLN A 235 -8.62 13.26 -40.44
CA GLN A 235 -9.31 12.32 -39.57
C GLN A 235 -8.88 10.92 -39.97
N LEU A 236 -8.45 10.12 -39.04
CA LEU A 236 -8.05 8.74 -39.21
C LEU A 236 -8.79 7.86 -38.21
N ARG A 237 -9.43 6.81 -38.68
CA ARG A 237 -9.99 5.74 -37.86
C ARG A 237 -9.14 4.49 -38.04
N LEU A 238 -8.61 3.98 -36.93
CA LEU A 238 -7.75 2.81 -36.88
C LEU A 238 -8.45 1.68 -36.12
N ASN A 239 -8.74 0.59 -36.81
CA ASN A 239 -9.32 -0.62 -36.24
C ASN A 239 -8.28 -1.75 -36.25
N VAL A 240 -8.03 -2.32 -35.10
CA VAL A 240 -7.16 -3.49 -34.88
C VAL A 240 -7.95 -4.53 -34.10
N SER A 241 -7.91 -5.78 -34.51
CA SER A 241 -8.66 -6.85 -33.87
C SER A 241 -7.74 -7.99 -33.43
N LYS A 242 -7.50 -8.10 -32.11
CA LYS A 242 -6.73 -9.17 -31.47
C LYS A 242 -5.31 -9.34 -32.00
N LEU A 243 -4.60 -8.23 -32.16
CA LEU A 243 -3.19 -8.25 -32.55
C LEU A 243 -2.34 -8.77 -31.39
N ASP A 244 -1.58 -9.83 -31.63
CA ASP A 244 -0.55 -10.28 -30.68
C ASP A 244 0.55 -9.22 -30.59
N VAL A 245 0.68 -8.59 -29.41
CA VAL A 245 1.67 -7.52 -29.21
C VAL A 245 3.04 -8.05 -28.81
N VAL A 246 3.15 -9.29 -28.36
CA VAL A 246 4.40 -9.87 -27.85
C VAL A 246 5.52 -9.82 -28.91
N PRO A 247 5.32 -10.22 -30.17
CA PRO A 247 6.34 -10.10 -31.21
C PRO A 247 6.77 -8.67 -31.47
N LEU A 248 5.86 -7.69 -31.30
CA LEU A 248 6.16 -6.27 -31.51
C LEU A 248 6.99 -5.67 -30.39
N LEU A 249 6.79 -6.14 -29.14
CA LEU A 249 7.59 -5.68 -27.99
C LEU A 249 9.07 -6.09 -28.11
N GLN A 250 9.33 -7.16 -28.83
CA GLN A 250 10.72 -7.57 -29.14
C GLN A 250 11.48 -6.53 -29.98
N LEU A 251 10.78 -5.65 -30.68
CA LEU A 251 11.38 -4.54 -31.42
C LEU A 251 11.96 -3.45 -30.49
N VAL A 252 11.52 -3.38 -29.23
CA VAL A 252 11.96 -2.38 -28.26
C VAL A 252 13.09 -2.94 -27.39
N PRO A 253 14.36 -2.46 -27.57
CA PRO A 253 15.52 -3.02 -26.89
C PRO A 253 15.41 -3.01 -25.34
N ALA A 254 14.86 -1.94 -24.77
CA ALA A 254 14.71 -1.76 -23.32
C ALA A 254 13.81 -2.81 -22.68
N LEU A 255 12.83 -3.35 -23.40
CA LEU A 255 11.88 -4.34 -22.85
C LEU A 255 12.45 -5.76 -22.82
N ARG A 256 13.50 -6.05 -23.58
CA ARG A 256 14.14 -7.38 -23.62
C ARG A 256 14.94 -7.71 -22.36
N THR A 257 15.50 -6.70 -21.71
CA THR A 257 16.32 -6.85 -20.50
C THR A 257 15.54 -6.55 -19.24
N ALA A 258 14.23 -6.25 -19.36
CA ALA A 258 13.37 -5.99 -18.22
C ALA A 258 13.26 -7.23 -17.32
N PRO A 259 13.23 -7.07 -15.99
CA PRO A 259 13.08 -8.20 -15.06
C PRO A 259 11.71 -8.89 -15.16
N ALA A 260 10.74 -8.25 -15.80
CA ALA A 260 9.44 -8.79 -16.12
C ALA A 260 9.15 -8.59 -17.62
N HIS A 261 8.51 -9.55 -18.25
CA HIS A 261 8.16 -9.53 -19.66
C HIS A 261 6.71 -9.91 -19.89
N LEU A 262 6.13 -9.35 -20.93
CA LEU A 262 4.79 -9.72 -21.39
C LEU A 262 4.92 -11.00 -22.23
N ASP A 263 4.26 -12.07 -21.80
CA ASP A 263 4.24 -13.37 -22.47
C ASP A 263 3.00 -13.56 -23.36
N LYS A 264 1.89 -12.92 -22.98
CA LYS A 264 0.64 -12.91 -23.77
C LYS A 264 -0.04 -11.55 -23.68
N GLY A 265 -0.64 -11.13 -24.81
CA GLY A 265 -1.47 -9.95 -24.87
C GLY A 265 -2.01 -9.72 -26.27
N LEU A 266 -3.33 -9.66 -26.40
CA LEU A 266 -4.05 -9.46 -27.64
C LEU A 266 -4.65 -8.05 -27.67
N LEU A 267 -4.10 -7.18 -28.51
CA LEU A 267 -4.54 -5.79 -28.67
C LEU A 267 -5.76 -5.70 -29.59
N THR A 268 -6.79 -5.08 -29.09
CA THR A 268 -7.96 -4.65 -29.86
C THR A 268 -8.10 -3.14 -29.76
N SER A 269 -8.27 -2.44 -30.89
CA SER A 269 -8.48 -0.99 -30.84
C SER A 269 -9.49 -0.52 -31.88
N ASP A 270 -10.22 0.52 -31.52
CA ASP A 270 -11.05 1.35 -32.42
C ASP A 270 -10.77 2.80 -32.03
N LEU A 271 -9.78 3.38 -32.70
CA LEU A 271 -9.26 4.73 -32.44
C LEU A 271 -9.66 5.70 -33.56
N SER A 272 -10.02 6.90 -33.15
CA SER A 272 -10.22 8.04 -34.02
C SER A 272 -9.16 9.11 -33.68
N LEU A 273 -8.37 9.48 -34.68
CA LEU A 273 -7.37 10.55 -34.61
C LEU A 273 -7.86 11.70 -35.47
N VAL A 274 -7.89 12.89 -34.90
CA VAL A 274 -8.25 14.11 -35.62
C VAL A 274 -7.10 15.11 -35.48
N PHE A 275 -6.44 15.39 -36.57
CA PHE A 275 -5.41 16.42 -36.64
C PHE A 275 -5.96 17.65 -37.33
N ARG A 276 -5.71 18.82 -36.77
CA ARG A 276 -6.05 20.12 -37.34
C ARG A 276 -4.89 21.08 -37.16
N ASN A 277 -4.50 21.73 -38.23
CA ASN A 277 -3.53 22.81 -38.20
C ASN A 277 -4.21 24.06 -38.81
N PRO A 278 -4.97 24.81 -38.00
CA PRO A 278 -5.69 25.97 -38.51
C PRO A 278 -4.72 27.11 -38.88
N THR A 279 -5.09 27.89 -39.89
CA THR A 279 -4.38 29.11 -40.25
C THR A 279 -4.68 30.26 -39.26
N GLY A 280 -3.84 31.28 -39.21
CA GLY A 280 -4.10 32.48 -38.41
C GLY A 280 -3.57 32.45 -36.96
N GLY A 281 -2.50 31.68 -36.68
CA GLY A 281 -1.80 31.70 -35.40
C GLY A 281 -2.42 30.83 -34.29
N ASN A 282 -3.51 30.14 -34.58
CA ASN A 282 -4.04 29.15 -33.65
C ASN A 282 -3.12 27.91 -33.58
N PRO A 283 -2.89 27.32 -32.40
CA PRO A 283 -2.05 26.13 -32.26
C PRO A 283 -2.67 24.93 -33.00
N ALA A 284 -1.79 24.06 -33.51
CA ALA A 284 -2.22 22.76 -34.03
C ALA A 284 -2.91 21.94 -32.92
N GLN A 285 -3.83 21.08 -33.32
CA GLN A 285 -4.56 20.18 -32.43
C GLN A 285 -4.39 18.74 -32.91
N LEU A 286 -4.14 17.82 -31.98
CA LEU A 286 -4.17 16.37 -32.24
C LEU A 286 -5.10 15.73 -31.20
N LEU A 287 -6.28 15.36 -31.62
CA LEU A 287 -7.28 14.75 -30.75
C LEU A 287 -7.31 13.24 -31.03
N VAL A 288 -7.08 12.46 -30.01
CA VAL A 288 -7.20 10.99 -30.05
C VAL A 288 -8.36 10.56 -29.16
N SER A 289 -9.27 9.78 -29.71
CA SER A 289 -10.42 9.24 -28.98
C SER A 289 -10.69 7.79 -29.39
N GLY A 290 -11.46 7.06 -28.56
CA GLY A 290 -11.86 5.69 -28.88
C GLY A 290 -11.43 4.68 -27.81
N LYS A 291 -11.50 3.40 -28.19
CA LYS A 291 -11.30 2.27 -27.27
C LYS A 291 -10.04 1.50 -27.59
N VAL A 292 -9.29 1.17 -26.55
CA VAL A 292 -8.15 0.26 -26.60
C VAL A 292 -8.36 -0.84 -25.56
N GLY A 293 -8.31 -2.08 -26.00
CA GLY A 293 -8.40 -3.27 -25.16
C GLY A 293 -7.14 -4.13 -25.28
N LEU A 294 -6.69 -4.70 -24.20
CA LEU A 294 -5.66 -5.72 -24.17
C LEU A 294 -6.24 -6.96 -23.47
N ASP A 295 -6.46 -8.03 -24.23
CA ASP A 295 -7.04 -9.26 -23.73
C ASP A 295 -5.96 -10.31 -23.44
N ASP A 296 -6.27 -11.27 -22.57
CA ASP A 296 -5.41 -12.40 -22.18
C ASP A 296 -4.00 -11.97 -21.75
N VAL A 297 -3.93 -10.94 -20.93
CA VAL A 297 -2.66 -10.37 -20.44
C VAL A 297 -1.96 -11.35 -19.51
N LEU A 298 -0.69 -11.66 -19.81
CA LEU A 298 0.18 -12.47 -18.99
C LEU A 298 1.56 -11.82 -18.91
N VAL A 299 1.95 -11.42 -17.71
CA VAL A 299 3.28 -10.87 -17.41
C VAL A 299 3.98 -11.84 -16.48
N GLU A 300 5.14 -12.30 -16.88
CA GLU A 300 5.99 -13.20 -16.12
C GLU A 300 7.26 -12.47 -15.67
N GLN A 301 7.83 -12.95 -14.58
CA GLN A 301 9.10 -12.50 -14.04
C GLN A 301 10.04 -13.69 -13.87
N ARG A 302 11.34 -13.46 -14.02
CA ARG A 302 12.33 -14.50 -13.78
C ARG A 302 12.70 -14.60 -12.30
N VAL A 303 12.34 -15.71 -11.67
CA VAL A 303 12.61 -16.00 -10.26
C VAL A 303 13.44 -17.30 -10.19
N ALA A 304 14.66 -17.23 -9.63
CA ALA A 304 15.56 -18.38 -9.52
C ALA A 304 15.79 -19.14 -10.85
N GLY A 305 15.86 -18.40 -11.96
CA GLY A 305 16.09 -18.95 -13.31
C GLY A 305 14.85 -19.57 -13.98
N LYS A 306 13.67 -19.49 -13.37
CA LYS A 306 12.40 -19.96 -13.91
C LYS A 306 11.43 -18.80 -14.09
N ASP A 307 10.63 -18.85 -15.15
CA ASP A 307 9.56 -17.88 -15.35
C ASP A 307 8.40 -18.20 -14.39
N ALA A 308 7.91 -17.17 -13.73
CA ALA A 308 6.85 -17.23 -12.74
C ALA A 308 5.83 -16.11 -12.99
N LEU A 309 4.56 -16.43 -12.83
CA LEU A 309 3.47 -15.45 -12.98
C LEU A 309 3.68 -14.27 -12.02
N LEU A 310 3.83 -13.09 -12.56
CA LEU A 310 3.82 -11.82 -11.80
C LEU A 310 2.42 -11.20 -11.83
N LEU A 311 1.87 -11.00 -13.02
CA LEU A 311 0.59 -10.36 -13.24
C LEU A 311 -0.14 -11.04 -14.41
N SER A 312 -1.45 -11.23 -14.29
CA SER A 312 -2.30 -11.55 -15.43
C SER A 312 -3.64 -10.82 -15.32
N ALA A 313 -4.30 -10.60 -16.43
CA ALA A 313 -5.66 -10.08 -16.48
C ALA A 313 -6.40 -10.70 -17.68
N LYS A 314 -7.69 -10.96 -17.51
CA LYS A 314 -8.54 -11.40 -18.63
C LYS A 314 -8.65 -10.31 -19.68
N SER A 315 -8.84 -9.07 -19.23
CA SER A 315 -8.82 -7.91 -20.12
C SER A 315 -8.51 -6.62 -19.36
N LEU A 316 -7.88 -5.70 -20.07
CA LEU A 316 -7.70 -4.29 -19.70
C LEU A 316 -8.32 -3.47 -20.84
N THR A 317 -9.27 -2.61 -20.55
CA THR A 317 -9.92 -1.75 -21.55
C THR A 317 -9.85 -0.30 -21.12
N VAL A 318 -9.44 0.57 -22.03
CA VAL A 318 -9.43 2.02 -21.89
C VAL A 318 -10.35 2.61 -22.95
N ASP A 319 -11.30 3.42 -22.53
CA ASP A 319 -12.18 4.22 -23.42
C ASP A 319 -11.79 5.69 -23.22
N ALA A 320 -11.03 6.22 -24.17
CA ALA A 320 -10.59 7.60 -24.19
C ALA A 320 -11.62 8.49 -24.86
N LYS A 321 -12.15 9.46 -24.13
CA LYS A 321 -13.05 10.45 -24.70
C LYS A 321 -12.28 11.44 -25.56
N GLU A 322 -11.15 11.91 -25.04
CA GLU A 322 -10.29 12.87 -25.72
C GLU A 322 -8.90 12.86 -25.10
N ILE A 323 -7.89 12.68 -25.92
CA ILE A 323 -6.49 12.90 -25.56
C ILE A 323 -5.96 13.95 -26.53
N ASP A 324 -5.52 15.08 -26.03
CA ASP A 324 -4.90 16.16 -26.80
C ASP A 324 -3.44 16.35 -26.31
N PRO A 325 -2.47 15.70 -26.95
CA PRO A 325 -1.06 15.82 -26.55
C PRO A 325 -0.51 17.24 -26.76
N ILE A 326 -1.05 18.00 -27.71
CA ILE A 326 -0.61 19.38 -28.00
C ILE A 326 -1.19 20.33 -26.96
N GLY A 327 -2.48 20.21 -26.67
CA GLY A 327 -3.17 20.98 -25.63
C GLY A 327 -2.96 20.47 -24.21
N GLN A 328 -2.14 19.42 -24.03
CA GLN A 328 -1.82 18.83 -22.72
C GLN A 328 -3.06 18.41 -21.92
N LYS A 329 -4.02 17.78 -22.59
CA LYS A 329 -5.28 17.34 -22.00
C LYS A 329 -5.51 15.85 -22.19
N VAL A 330 -5.96 15.17 -21.14
CA VAL A 330 -6.35 13.75 -21.16
C VAL A 330 -7.70 13.58 -20.49
N ASP A 331 -8.72 13.18 -21.25
CA ASP A 331 -10.08 12.91 -20.77
C ASP A 331 -10.43 11.45 -21.07
N ILE A 332 -10.47 10.61 -20.03
CA ILE A 332 -10.76 9.18 -20.11
C ILE A 332 -12.18 8.93 -19.59
N ASN A 333 -13.03 8.29 -20.38
CA ASN A 333 -14.35 7.86 -19.94
C ASN A 333 -14.27 6.73 -18.94
N THR A 334 -13.59 5.63 -19.34
CA THR A 334 -13.52 4.44 -18.52
C THR A 334 -12.20 3.72 -18.65
N VAL A 335 -11.74 3.17 -17.52
CA VAL A 335 -10.70 2.15 -17.45
C VAL A 335 -11.31 0.93 -16.77
N ALA A 336 -11.34 -0.21 -17.43
CA ALA A 336 -11.87 -1.46 -16.88
C ALA A 336 -10.82 -2.56 -16.89
N ILE A 337 -10.68 -3.25 -15.75
CA ILE A 337 -9.74 -4.37 -15.58
C ILE A 337 -10.53 -5.57 -15.07
N GLU A 338 -10.56 -6.63 -15.87
CA GLU A 338 -11.25 -7.87 -15.55
C GLU A 338 -10.31 -8.97 -15.08
N SER A 339 -10.66 -9.55 -13.94
CA SER A 339 -9.98 -10.70 -13.34
C SER A 339 -8.45 -10.54 -13.24
N PRO A 340 -7.93 -9.39 -12.75
CA PRO A 340 -6.49 -9.27 -12.56
C PRO A 340 -6.02 -10.23 -11.47
N LYS A 341 -4.88 -10.88 -11.71
CA LYS A 341 -4.20 -11.73 -10.74
C LYS A 341 -2.77 -11.23 -10.57
N ALA A 342 -2.32 -11.12 -9.35
CA ALA A 342 -0.93 -10.78 -9.03
C ALA A 342 -0.36 -11.77 -8.02
N ASN A 343 0.87 -12.25 -8.26
CA ASN A 343 1.61 -13.09 -7.35
C ASN A 343 2.85 -12.33 -6.87
N LEU A 344 2.89 -12.04 -5.59
CA LEU A 344 3.94 -11.25 -4.96
C LEU A 344 4.68 -12.12 -3.93
N THR A 345 5.99 -12.25 -4.08
CA THR A 345 6.86 -12.96 -3.14
C THR A 345 7.86 -11.99 -2.53
N MET A 346 7.91 -11.93 -1.21
CA MET A 346 8.78 -11.00 -0.49
C MET A 346 10.26 -11.34 -0.70
N GLY A 347 11.01 -10.37 -1.25
CA GLY A 347 12.45 -10.50 -1.49
C GLY A 347 12.84 -11.34 -2.69
N GLU A 348 11.91 -11.61 -3.62
CA GLU A 348 12.14 -12.30 -4.87
C GLU A 348 11.55 -11.52 -6.05
N GLY A 349 12.07 -11.76 -7.26
CA GLY A 349 11.61 -11.13 -8.49
C GLY A 349 11.69 -9.60 -8.45
N VAL A 350 10.62 -8.93 -8.91
CA VAL A 350 10.54 -7.46 -8.94
C VAL A 350 10.66 -6.86 -7.54
N LEU A 351 10.16 -7.54 -6.49
CA LEU A 351 10.28 -7.06 -5.11
C LEU A 351 11.68 -7.21 -4.51
N ALA A 352 12.55 -8.01 -5.10
CA ALA A 352 13.96 -8.08 -4.68
C ALA A 352 14.72 -6.81 -5.09
N THR A 353 14.42 -6.26 -6.26
CA THR A 353 15.09 -5.07 -6.79
C THR A 353 14.71 -3.79 -6.06
N THR A 354 13.46 -3.69 -5.58
CA THR A 354 12.99 -2.53 -4.81
C THR A 354 13.56 -2.47 -3.38
N ALA A 355 13.90 -3.64 -2.79
CA ALA A 355 14.51 -3.70 -1.48
C ALA A 355 16.02 -3.42 -1.47
N SER A 356 16.65 -3.45 -2.65
CA SER A 356 18.09 -3.25 -2.84
C SER A 356 18.43 -1.91 -3.50
N ALA A 357 17.44 -1.04 -3.73
CA ALA A 357 17.73 0.31 -4.20
C ALA A 357 18.49 1.02 -3.06
N PRO A 358 19.83 1.23 -3.16
CA PRO A 358 20.45 2.24 -2.33
C PRO A 358 19.75 3.55 -2.65
N ASP A 359 19.70 4.48 -1.70
CA ASP A 359 19.30 5.85 -1.94
C ASP A 359 19.86 6.29 -3.29
N ALA A 360 19.07 6.10 -4.35
CA ALA A 360 19.39 6.66 -5.63
C ALA A 360 19.25 8.16 -5.45
N ALA A 361 20.35 8.79 -5.05
CA ALA A 361 20.53 10.20 -5.28
C ALA A 361 20.07 10.44 -6.71
N ALA A 362 18.97 11.17 -6.87
CA ALA A 362 18.49 11.58 -8.18
C ALA A 362 19.71 12.07 -8.98
N PRO A 363 19.90 11.64 -10.24
CA PRO A 363 21.03 12.09 -11.03
C PRO A 363 20.98 13.62 -11.07
N LYS A 364 21.92 14.27 -10.40
CA LYS A 364 22.05 15.73 -10.36
C LYS A 364 22.34 16.34 -11.73
N ASP A 365 22.59 15.51 -12.73
CA ASP A 365 23.01 15.93 -14.06
C ASP A 365 21.87 15.97 -15.10
N ALA A 366 20.64 15.53 -14.76
CA ALA A 366 19.49 15.69 -15.65
C ALA A 366 18.70 17.00 -15.44
N ALA A 367 19.08 17.80 -14.46
CA ALA A 367 18.41 19.07 -14.15
C ALA A 367 19.02 20.31 -14.83
N SER A 368 20.03 20.13 -15.69
CA SER A 368 20.78 21.29 -16.26
C SER A 368 20.54 21.58 -17.74
N GLN A 369 19.62 20.89 -18.42
CA GLN A 369 19.37 21.14 -19.86
C GLN A 369 17.90 21.31 -20.26
N SER A 370 17.02 21.77 -19.39
CA SER A 370 15.71 22.28 -19.80
C SER A 370 15.17 23.34 -18.84
N ALA A 371 15.97 24.35 -18.54
CA ALA A 371 15.48 25.60 -17.99
C ALA A 371 15.04 26.51 -19.15
N GLY A 372 13.82 26.24 -19.68
CA GLY A 372 13.31 27.08 -20.78
C GLY A 372 11.98 26.57 -21.33
N ALA A 373 10.99 26.31 -20.51
CA ALA A 373 9.57 26.48 -20.75
C ALA A 373 8.83 25.87 -19.53
N SER A 374 8.23 26.70 -18.72
CA SER A 374 7.22 26.30 -17.73
C SER A 374 6.05 25.71 -18.51
N SER A 375 6.10 24.41 -18.85
CA SER A 375 4.95 23.75 -19.43
C SER A 375 3.85 23.69 -18.36
N ALA A 376 2.68 24.22 -18.66
CA ALA A 376 1.52 24.11 -17.81
C ALA A 376 1.28 22.63 -17.45
N PRO A 377 0.86 22.29 -16.22
CA PRO A 377 0.60 20.91 -15.86
C PRO A 377 -0.54 20.34 -16.70
N TRP A 378 -0.43 19.07 -17.10
CA TRP A 378 -1.46 18.37 -17.86
C TRP A 378 -2.81 18.39 -17.13
N ALA A 379 -3.83 18.85 -17.84
CA ALA A 379 -5.21 18.73 -17.38
C ALA A 379 -5.72 17.33 -17.68
N TRP A 380 -6.23 16.62 -16.68
CA TRP A 380 -6.74 15.29 -16.91
C TRP A 380 -8.03 15.01 -16.12
N SER A 381 -8.85 14.12 -16.67
CA SER A 381 -10.04 13.60 -16.03
C SER A 381 -10.19 12.10 -16.29
N LEU A 382 -10.74 11.38 -15.30
CA LEU A 382 -11.09 9.98 -15.37
C LEU A 382 -12.53 9.81 -14.90
N GLY A 383 -13.40 9.45 -15.82
CA GLY A 383 -14.81 9.22 -15.52
C GLY A 383 -15.02 8.04 -14.59
N THR A 384 -14.52 6.87 -14.98
CA THR A 384 -14.64 5.65 -14.15
C THR A 384 -13.40 4.76 -14.30
N LEU A 385 -12.85 4.30 -13.18
CA LEU A 385 -11.97 3.13 -13.12
C LEU A 385 -12.73 1.99 -12.46
N SER A 386 -12.74 0.82 -13.07
CA SER A 386 -13.34 -0.38 -12.49
C SER A 386 -12.40 -1.59 -12.53
N VAL A 387 -12.30 -2.28 -11.41
CA VAL A 387 -11.63 -3.56 -11.29
C VAL A 387 -12.64 -4.60 -10.84
N ARG A 388 -12.68 -5.76 -11.47
CA ARG A 388 -13.60 -6.86 -11.16
C ARG A 388 -12.85 -8.16 -10.99
N ASN A 389 -13.28 -8.95 -10.00
CA ASN A 389 -12.80 -10.33 -9.75
C ASN A 389 -11.27 -10.44 -9.58
N GLY A 390 -10.63 -9.41 -9.02
CA GLY A 390 -9.19 -9.40 -8.81
C GLY A 390 -8.75 -10.40 -7.72
N THR A 391 -7.53 -10.92 -7.86
CA THR A 391 -6.88 -11.80 -6.89
C THR A 391 -5.43 -11.37 -6.70
N ILE A 392 -4.99 -11.24 -5.45
CA ILE A 392 -3.59 -10.98 -5.12
C ILE A 392 -3.14 -12.07 -4.16
N THR A 393 -2.09 -12.80 -4.51
CA THR A 393 -1.41 -13.73 -3.62
C THR A 393 -0.13 -13.12 -3.11
N TRP A 394 0.07 -13.22 -1.81
CA TRP A 394 1.26 -12.75 -1.12
C TRP A 394 1.94 -13.90 -0.41
N HIS A 395 3.21 -14.10 -0.68
CA HIS A 395 4.06 -15.06 -0.01
C HIS A 395 5.24 -14.38 0.64
N ASP A 396 5.43 -14.61 1.96
CA ASP A 396 6.62 -14.16 2.70
C ASP A 396 7.28 -15.35 3.39
N GLY A 397 8.35 -15.83 2.79
CA GLY A 397 9.18 -16.92 3.32
C GLY A 397 10.27 -16.47 4.31
N LYS A 398 10.45 -15.16 4.49
CA LYS A 398 11.47 -14.59 5.42
C LYS A 398 11.01 -14.66 6.88
N VAL A 399 9.71 -14.72 7.13
CA VAL A 399 9.16 -14.92 8.47
C VAL A 399 8.93 -16.41 8.77
N ARG A 400 8.95 -16.79 10.03
CA ARG A 400 8.70 -18.18 10.46
C ARG A 400 7.57 -18.22 11.50
N PRO A 401 6.48 -18.97 11.25
CA PRO A 401 6.14 -19.68 10.01
C PRO A 401 5.95 -18.72 8.81
N ALA A 402 6.20 -19.22 7.59
CA ALA A 402 5.98 -18.44 6.38
C ALA A 402 4.53 -17.96 6.28
N VAL A 403 4.34 -16.74 5.78
CA VAL A 403 3.01 -16.14 5.64
C VAL A 403 2.55 -16.25 4.19
N ASN A 404 1.39 -16.87 4.01
CA ASN A 404 0.68 -16.94 2.74
C ASN A 404 -0.68 -16.28 2.90
N MET A 405 -0.92 -15.22 2.15
CA MET A 405 -2.18 -14.48 2.18
C MET A 405 -2.75 -14.34 0.76
N THR A 406 -4.06 -14.42 0.67
CA THR A 406 -4.77 -14.21 -0.58
C THR A 406 -5.86 -13.17 -0.38
N VAL A 407 -5.80 -12.12 -1.21
CA VAL A 407 -6.90 -11.20 -1.41
C VAL A 407 -7.67 -11.69 -2.63
N SER A 408 -8.94 -11.98 -2.48
CA SER A 408 -9.79 -12.50 -3.55
C SER A 408 -11.07 -11.68 -3.71
N ASN A 409 -11.74 -11.86 -4.85
CA ASN A 409 -12.95 -11.11 -5.21
C ASN A 409 -12.75 -9.60 -5.10
N LEU A 410 -11.54 -9.12 -5.41
CA LEU A 410 -11.24 -7.70 -5.38
C LEU A 410 -12.09 -6.98 -6.42
N LYS A 411 -12.86 -6.01 -5.94
CA LYS A 411 -13.61 -5.07 -6.75
C LYS A 411 -13.19 -3.67 -6.33
N ALA A 412 -12.92 -2.82 -7.31
CA ALA A 412 -12.60 -1.42 -7.06
C ALA A 412 -13.33 -0.56 -8.08
N ASP A 413 -13.90 0.52 -7.63
CA ASP A 413 -14.53 1.55 -8.43
C ASP A 413 -13.99 2.90 -7.99
N LEU A 414 -13.62 3.72 -8.98
CA LEU A 414 -13.27 5.12 -8.80
C LEU A 414 -14.05 5.92 -9.82
N THR A 415 -14.66 7.02 -9.43
CA THR A 415 -15.54 7.80 -10.31
C THR A 415 -15.21 9.28 -10.25
N LYS A 416 -15.20 9.92 -11.42
CA LYS A 416 -15.06 11.39 -11.56
C LYS A 416 -13.80 11.98 -10.94
N LEU A 417 -12.64 11.31 -11.10
CA LEU A 417 -11.36 11.85 -10.65
C LEU A 417 -10.81 12.84 -11.69
N THR A 418 -10.36 14.01 -11.23
CA THR A 418 -9.84 15.06 -12.13
C THR A 418 -8.77 15.87 -11.44
N SER A 419 -7.86 16.45 -12.25
CA SER A 419 -6.86 17.42 -11.80
C SER A 419 -7.42 18.84 -11.64
N ALA A 420 -8.65 19.11 -12.06
CA ALA A 420 -9.25 20.44 -11.99
C ALA A 420 -9.40 20.92 -10.55
N GLU A 421 -8.96 22.14 -10.29
CA GLU A 421 -9.07 22.77 -8.98
C GLU A 421 -10.54 23.05 -8.62
N GLY A 422 -10.91 22.81 -7.36
CA GLY A 422 -12.29 23.01 -6.87
C GLY A 422 -13.33 22.06 -7.43
N ALA A 423 -12.92 21.02 -8.16
CA ALA A 423 -13.85 20.02 -8.69
C ALA A 423 -14.60 19.28 -7.58
N ALA A 424 -15.79 18.77 -7.93
CA ALA A 424 -16.53 17.89 -7.03
C ALA A 424 -15.71 16.66 -6.64
N PRO A 425 -15.77 16.22 -5.37
CA PRO A 425 -14.99 15.07 -4.92
C PRO A 425 -15.26 13.80 -5.74
N ALA A 426 -14.20 13.13 -6.15
CA ALA A 426 -14.27 11.82 -6.77
C ALA A 426 -14.73 10.77 -5.75
N GLY A 427 -15.59 9.85 -6.16
CA GLY A 427 -16.03 8.73 -5.35
C GLY A 427 -15.12 7.51 -5.54
N PHE A 428 -14.78 6.81 -4.47
CA PHE A 428 -14.12 5.51 -4.55
C PHE A 428 -14.79 4.45 -3.68
N ALA A 429 -14.77 3.22 -4.16
CA ALA A 429 -15.22 2.04 -3.42
C ALA A 429 -14.31 0.85 -3.75
N LEU A 430 -13.89 0.13 -2.73
CA LEU A 430 -13.10 -1.09 -2.85
C LEU A 430 -13.72 -2.15 -1.94
N SER A 431 -13.88 -3.36 -2.43
CA SER A 431 -14.27 -4.51 -1.64
C SER A 431 -13.42 -5.72 -2.00
N ALA A 432 -13.06 -6.50 -1.00
CA ALA A 432 -12.26 -7.70 -1.20
C ALA A 432 -12.52 -8.71 -0.08
N ARG A 433 -12.21 -9.97 -0.33
CA ARG A 433 -12.06 -10.99 0.68
C ARG A 433 -10.59 -11.07 1.10
N VAL A 434 -10.32 -10.77 2.36
CA VAL A 434 -8.96 -10.72 2.94
C VAL A 434 -8.96 -11.54 4.23
N LEU A 435 -7.97 -12.42 4.42
CA LEU A 435 -7.86 -13.25 5.62
C LEU A 435 -9.18 -13.96 5.99
N ASP A 436 -9.82 -14.56 5.01
CA ASP A 436 -11.14 -15.22 5.10
C ASP A 436 -12.34 -14.32 5.44
N GLY A 437 -12.10 -13.07 5.79
CA GLY A 437 -13.12 -12.06 6.04
C GLY A 437 -13.40 -11.19 4.82
N THR A 438 -14.32 -10.25 4.97
CA THR A 438 -14.63 -9.23 3.95
C THR A 438 -14.15 -7.87 4.42
N THR A 439 -13.55 -7.12 3.49
CA THR A 439 -13.09 -5.75 3.73
C THR A 439 -13.73 -4.83 2.71
N ASN A 440 -14.24 -3.69 3.17
CA ASN A 440 -14.80 -2.65 2.30
C ASN A 440 -14.19 -1.31 2.67
N LEU A 441 -13.74 -0.59 1.66
CA LEU A 441 -13.29 0.79 1.76
C LEU A 441 -14.12 1.62 0.79
N LYS A 442 -14.71 2.70 1.27
CA LYS A 442 -15.46 3.64 0.42
C LYS A 442 -15.25 5.06 0.90
N GLY A 443 -15.37 5.99 -0.02
CA GLY A 443 -15.16 7.38 0.35
C GLY A 443 -15.17 8.32 -0.83
N THR A 444 -14.64 9.51 -0.57
CA THR A 444 -14.46 10.57 -1.55
C THR A 444 -13.07 11.18 -1.43
N VAL A 445 -12.53 11.64 -2.54
CA VAL A 445 -11.24 12.33 -2.61
C VAL A 445 -11.34 13.53 -3.54
N SER A 446 -10.83 14.67 -3.12
CA SER A 446 -10.50 15.82 -3.96
C SER A 446 -8.99 15.97 -3.99
N LEU A 447 -8.42 16.29 -5.15
CA LEU A 447 -6.96 16.40 -5.30
C LEU A 447 -6.47 17.82 -5.05
N SER A 448 -7.27 18.83 -5.40
CA SER A 448 -6.91 20.24 -5.26
C SER A 448 -8.11 21.06 -4.73
N PRO A 449 -8.13 21.47 -3.44
CA PRO A 449 -7.21 21.05 -2.38
C PRO A 449 -7.39 19.57 -2.00
N LEU A 450 -6.33 18.94 -1.45
CA LEU A 450 -6.39 17.53 -1.02
C LEU A 450 -7.37 17.36 0.16
N LYS A 451 -8.47 16.64 -0.09
CA LYS A 451 -9.45 16.27 0.94
C LYS A 451 -9.85 14.82 0.75
N VAL A 452 -9.85 14.07 1.82
CA VAL A 452 -10.22 12.66 1.81
C VAL A 452 -11.24 12.40 2.90
N ALA A 453 -12.34 11.74 2.55
CA ALA A 453 -13.28 11.18 3.52
C ALA A 453 -13.43 9.69 3.21
N ALA A 454 -13.08 8.83 4.15
CA ALA A 454 -13.04 7.39 3.92
C ALA A 454 -13.68 6.61 5.07
N SER A 455 -14.35 5.54 4.74
CA SER A 455 -14.88 4.54 5.69
C SER A 455 -14.32 3.17 5.30
N LEU A 456 -13.51 2.60 6.18
CA LEU A 456 -12.95 1.26 6.08
C LEU A 456 -13.67 0.34 7.05
N SER A 457 -14.18 -0.79 6.58
CA SER A 457 -14.79 -1.82 7.42
C SER A 457 -14.21 -3.20 7.12
N GLY A 458 -14.10 -4.02 8.15
CA GLY A 458 -13.74 -5.42 8.05
C GLY A 458 -14.71 -6.28 8.86
N ASP A 459 -15.13 -7.39 8.29
CA ASP A 459 -15.99 -8.39 8.95
C ASP A 459 -15.30 -9.76 8.95
N LYS A 460 -15.23 -10.38 10.11
CA LYS A 460 -14.65 -11.72 10.34
C LYS A 460 -13.21 -11.87 9.83
N ILE A 461 -12.41 -10.84 9.91
CA ILE A 461 -11.00 -10.87 9.51
C ILE A 461 -10.25 -11.84 10.41
N ASN A 462 -9.80 -12.95 9.86
CA ASN A 462 -9.10 -14.03 10.56
C ASN A 462 -7.59 -13.78 10.50
N PHE A 463 -7.04 -13.16 11.54
CA PHE A 463 -5.61 -12.81 11.52
C PHE A 463 -4.66 -13.97 11.82
N ARG A 464 -5.17 -15.21 11.99
CA ARG A 464 -4.33 -16.40 12.08
C ARG A 464 -3.47 -16.62 10.82
N GLN A 465 -3.97 -16.25 9.65
CA GLN A 465 -3.19 -16.36 8.40
C GLN A 465 -1.98 -15.40 8.37
N ALA A 466 -2.04 -14.32 9.14
CA ALA A 466 -0.94 -13.37 9.29
C ALA A 466 -0.12 -13.61 10.59
N ALA A 467 -0.42 -14.68 11.34
CA ALA A 467 0.20 -14.94 12.65
C ALA A 467 1.73 -15.08 12.57
N GLY A 468 2.29 -15.49 11.43
CA GLY A 468 3.73 -15.56 11.22
C GLY A 468 4.45 -14.23 11.47
N TYR A 469 3.84 -13.09 11.12
CA TYR A 469 4.41 -11.78 11.40
C TYR A 469 4.45 -11.49 12.91
N VAL A 470 3.35 -11.80 13.63
CA VAL A 470 3.28 -11.61 15.07
C VAL A 470 4.26 -12.55 15.77
N GLN A 471 4.31 -13.80 15.36
CA GLN A 471 5.21 -14.80 15.96
C GLN A 471 6.67 -14.46 15.72
N ASN A 472 7.03 -13.99 14.54
CA ASN A 472 8.40 -13.56 14.22
C ASN A 472 8.82 -12.34 15.05
N ALA A 473 7.90 -11.40 15.29
CA ALA A 473 8.19 -10.18 16.04
C ALA A 473 8.18 -10.38 17.56
N THR A 474 7.31 -11.27 18.08
CA THR A 474 7.02 -11.37 19.52
C THR A 474 7.26 -12.76 20.10
N GLY A 475 7.48 -13.79 19.30
CA GLY A 475 7.53 -15.19 19.75
C GLY A 475 6.15 -15.77 20.14
N LEU A 476 5.06 -15.02 19.98
CA LEU A 476 3.73 -15.43 20.40
C LEU A 476 2.86 -15.85 19.22
N ASP A 477 2.11 -16.92 19.37
CA ASP A 477 1.07 -17.36 18.43
C ASP A 477 -0.26 -16.69 18.83
N VAL A 478 -0.79 -15.85 17.92
CA VAL A 478 -2.03 -15.11 18.13
C VAL A 478 -3.06 -15.53 17.11
N ALA A 479 -4.25 -15.88 17.56
CA ALA A 479 -5.37 -16.22 16.70
C ALA A 479 -6.64 -15.51 17.15
N GLY A 480 -7.58 -15.30 16.21
CA GLY A 480 -8.84 -14.67 16.48
C GLY A 480 -9.47 -14.02 15.25
N LEU A 481 -10.63 -13.41 15.48
CA LEU A 481 -11.36 -12.69 14.45
C LEU A 481 -11.49 -11.21 14.86
N ALA A 482 -11.40 -10.33 13.88
CA ALA A 482 -11.65 -8.91 14.05
C ALA A 482 -12.80 -8.45 13.15
N ASN A 483 -13.70 -7.65 13.73
CA ASN A 483 -14.64 -6.82 12.99
C ASN A 483 -14.34 -5.36 13.36
N PHE A 484 -14.29 -4.50 12.36
CA PHE A 484 -14.00 -3.09 12.61
C PHE A 484 -14.68 -2.18 11.60
N THR A 485 -14.87 -0.95 12.01
CA THR A 485 -15.24 0.17 11.14
C THR A 485 -14.41 1.37 11.57
N VAL A 486 -13.74 2.00 10.63
CA VAL A 486 -12.97 3.22 10.84
C VAL A 486 -13.44 4.25 9.84
N ASN A 487 -13.85 5.41 10.30
CA ASN A 487 -14.16 6.56 9.48
C ASN A 487 -13.07 7.59 9.70
N ALA A 488 -12.45 8.02 8.62
CA ALA A 488 -11.38 9.02 8.63
C ALA A 488 -11.70 10.17 7.69
N ARG A 489 -11.29 11.36 8.08
CA ARG A 489 -11.34 12.56 7.24
C ARG A 489 -10.01 13.26 7.36
N HIS A 490 -9.50 13.65 6.23
CA HIS A 490 -8.28 14.43 6.11
C HIS A 490 -8.57 15.64 5.24
N ASP A 491 -8.16 16.78 5.67
CA ASP A 491 -8.05 18.01 4.89
C ASP A 491 -6.66 18.61 5.12
N GLU A 492 -6.33 19.66 4.43
CA GLU A 492 -5.01 20.29 4.50
C GLU A 492 -4.58 20.66 5.93
N ALA A 493 -5.53 20.93 6.82
CA ALA A 493 -5.28 21.42 8.17
C ALA A 493 -5.28 20.29 9.21
N ASN A 494 -6.07 19.21 9.01
CA ASN A 494 -6.33 18.27 10.08
C ASN A 494 -6.68 16.87 9.58
N THR A 495 -6.37 15.88 10.42
CA THR A 495 -6.84 14.49 10.29
C THR A 495 -7.71 14.13 11.49
N THR A 496 -8.93 13.72 11.21
CA THR A 496 -9.87 13.21 12.21
C THR A 496 -10.26 11.77 11.90
N ALA A 497 -10.49 10.99 12.95
CA ALA A 497 -10.97 9.62 12.80
C ALA A 497 -11.93 9.23 13.92
N SER A 498 -12.78 8.26 13.63
CA SER A 498 -13.65 7.59 14.60
C SER A 498 -13.87 6.14 14.18
N GLY A 499 -14.30 5.28 15.09
CA GLY A 499 -14.58 3.92 14.71
C GLY A 499 -14.77 2.97 15.86
N ASN A 500 -15.00 1.72 15.52
CA ASN A 500 -15.11 0.63 16.46
C ASN A 500 -14.28 -0.58 16.03
N LEU A 501 -13.85 -1.34 17.02
CA LEU A 501 -13.14 -2.60 16.85
C LEU A 501 -13.77 -3.64 17.76
N THR A 502 -14.20 -4.75 17.21
CA THR A 502 -14.64 -5.93 17.97
C THR A 502 -13.70 -7.09 17.69
N LEU A 503 -13.08 -7.62 18.72
CA LEU A 503 -12.25 -8.81 18.66
C LEU A 503 -13.00 -9.99 19.28
N THR A 504 -12.98 -11.13 18.61
CA THR A 504 -13.67 -12.34 19.09
C THR A 504 -12.76 -13.57 19.04
N ARG A 505 -12.91 -14.44 20.02
CA ARG A 505 -12.17 -15.70 20.11
C ARG A 505 -10.65 -15.52 20.05
N ILE A 506 -10.15 -14.50 20.75
CA ILE A 506 -8.72 -14.22 20.80
C ILE A 506 -8.02 -15.26 21.66
N THR A 507 -6.94 -15.81 21.16
CA THR A 507 -6.02 -16.65 21.91
C THR A 507 -4.59 -16.21 21.68
N VAL A 508 -3.84 -16.08 22.76
CA VAL A 508 -2.40 -15.80 22.73
C VAL A 508 -1.69 -16.98 23.40
N LYS A 509 -0.77 -17.61 22.68
CA LYS A 509 -0.01 -18.75 23.14
C LYS A 509 1.48 -18.51 23.04
N ASN A 510 2.21 -19.07 23.96
CA ASN A 510 3.66 -19.24 23.87
C ASN A 510 3.94 -20.73 23.74
N ARG A 511 4.38 -21.18 22.56
CA ARG A 511 4.50 -22.60 22.24
C ARG A 511 3.18 -23.36 22.51
N LEU A 512 3.12 -24.19 23.54
CA LEU A 512 1.93 -24.98 23.89
C LEU A 512 1.04 -24.33 24.97
N ASP A 513 1.54 -23.30 25.66
CA ASP A 513 0.83 -22.69 26.78
C ASP A 513 -0.09 -21.57 26.30
N THR A 514 -1.37 -21.65 26.65
CA THR A 514 -2.29 -20.55 26.48
C THR A 514 -2.06 -19.50 27.58
N LEU A 515 -1.54 -18.34 27.21
CA LEU A 515 -1.26 -17.24 28.12
C LEU A 515 -2.50 -16.37 28.35
N LEU A 516 -3.24 -16.12 27.25
CA LEU A 516 -4.46 -15.32 27.28
C LEU A 516 -5.53 -15.97 26.39
N SER A 517 -6.75 -15.99 26.85
CA SER A 517 -7.92 -16.20 26.02
C SER A 517 -8.98 -15.13 26.33
N LEU A 518 -9.65 -14.69 25.28
CA LEU A 518 -10.65 -13.62 25.35
C LEU A 518 -11.80 -13.98 24.42
N LYS A 519 -13.02 -14.04 24.95
CA LYS A 519 -14.19 -14.37 24.14
C LYS A 519 -14.59 -13.18 23.28
N ASN A 520 -14.64 -11.99 23.85
CA ASN A 520 -15.05 -10.79 23.17
C ASN A 520 -14.35 -9.54 23.75
N ALA A 521 -13.87 -8.65 22.85
CA ALA A 521 -13.48 -7.29 23.20
C ALA A 521 -14.12 -6.31 22.24
N ASN A 522 -14.50 -5.15 22.75
CA ASN A 522 -15.03 -4.07 21.93
C ASN A 522 -14.38 -2.75 22.36
N VAL A 523 -13.94 -1.97 21.39
CA VAL A 523 -13.41 -0.62 21.58
C VAL A 523 -14.13 0.30 20.62
N ALA A 524 -14.74 1.36 21.14
CA ALA A 524 -15.37 2.40 20.35
C ALA A 524 -14.66 3.75 20.61
N VAL A 525 -14.17 4.34 19.55
CA VAL A 525 -13.51 5.65 19.56
C VAL A 525 -14.44 6.62 18.83
N SER A 526 -14.97 7.60 19.53
CA SER A 526 -15.87 8.60 18.96
C SER A 526 -15.12 9.73 18.26
N ALA A 527 -13.93 10.06 18.74
CA ALA A 527 -13.12 11.08 18.14
C ALA A 527 -11.62 10.82 18.32
N PHE A 528 -10.90 10.98 17.23
CA PHE A 528 -9.46 11.19 17.18
C PHE A 528 -9.23 12.45 16.35
N ASP A 529 -8.51 13.42 16.88
CA ASP A 529 -8.22 14.69 16.22
C ASP A 529 -6.73 14.96 16.37
N LEU A 530 -6.00 14.88 15.26
CA LEU A 530 -4.54 14.98 15.25
C LEU A 530 -4.08 16.42 15.53
N ALA A 531 -4.74 17.42 14.93
CA ALA A 531 -4.36 18.83 15.12
C ALA A 531 -4.63 19.29 16.54
N LYS A 532 -5.75 18.88 17.12
CA LYS A 532 -6.10 19.22 18.52
C LYS A 532 -5.46 18.27 19.53
N LYS A 533 -4.72 17.25 19.09
CA LYS A 533 -4.16 16.21 19.96
C LYS A 533 -5.19 15.66 20.94
N ASN A 534 -6.36 15.26 20.43
CA ASN A 534 -7.47 14.79 21.24
C ASN A 534 -7.92 13.38 20.87
N VAL A 535 -8.15 12.54 21.87
CA VAL A 535 -8.70 11.18 21.71
C VAL A 535 -9.86 10.97 22.67
N ALA A 536 -11.03 10.69 22.12
CA ALA A 536 -12.20 10.33 22.90
C ALA A 536 -12.57 8.85 22.66
N VAL A 537 -12.46 8.05 23.70
CA VAL A 537 -12.85 6.64 23.72
C VAL A 537 -14.17 6.52 24.46
N ASP A 538 -15.23 6.14 23.76
CA ASP A 538 -16.54 6.02 24.39
C ASP A 538 -16.65 4.77 25.25
N THR A 539 -16.26 3.63 24.67
CA THR A 539 -16.37 2.36 25.37
C THR A 539 -15.15 1.46 25.09
N VAL A 540 -14.74 0.79 26.16
CA VAL A 540 -13.83 -0.36 26.12
C VAL A 540 -14.50 -1.51 26.89
N LEU A 541 -14.72 -2.61 26.23
CA LEU A 541 -15.28 -3.82 26.84
C LEU A 541 -14.35 -5.00 26.62
N PHE A 542 -14.03 -5.70 27.69
CA PHE A 542 -13.44 -7.05 27.65
C PHE A 542 -14.39 -8.00 28.36
N ASP A 543 -14.79 -9.05 27.68
CA ASP A 543 -15.72 -10.05 28.23
C ASP A 543 -15.14 -11.45 28.14
N THR A 544 -15.24 -12.16 29.29
CA THR A 544 -14.72 -13.52 29.44
C THR A 544 -13.24 -13.63 29.08
N VAL A 545 -12.42 -13.03 29.93
CA VAL A 545 -10.97 -13.02 29.82
C VAL A 545 -10.37 -14.09 30.73
N MET A 546 -9.49 -14.91 30.23
CA MET A 546 -8.65 -15.80 31.02
C MET A 546 -7.18 -15.46 30.80
N VAL A 547 -6.45 -15.18 31.87
CA VAL A 547 -5.00 -14.95 31.86
C VAL A 547 -4.34 -16.02 32.70
N ASN A 548 -3.34 -16.70 32.14
CA ASN A 548 -2.55 -17.68 32.85
C ASN A 548 -1.10 -17.16 33.01
N LEU A 549 -0.78 -16.83 34.26
CA LEU A 549 0.53 -16.34 34.64
C LEU A 549 1.33 -17.45 35.32
N ARG A 550 2.53 -17.68 34.87
CA ARG A 550 3.44 -18.67 35.48
C ARG A 550 4.77 -17.99 35.81
N ASN A 551 5.14 -18.06 37.08
CA ASN A 551 6.45 -17.64 37.54
C ASN A 551 7.36 -18.88 37.63
N THR A 552 8.49 -18.85 36.94
CA THR A 552 9.50 -19.91 36.89
C THR A 552 10.85 -19.37 37.31
N LYS A 553 11.88 -20.20 37.33
CA LYS A 553 13.24 -19.74 37.60
C LYS A 553 13.76 -18.76 36.54
N SER A 554 13.22 -18.87 35.31
CA SER A 554 13.54 -17.95 34.21
C SER A 554 12.71 -16.65 34.22
N GLY A 555 11.77 -16.49 35.18
CA GLY A 555 10.95 -15.28 35.31
C GLY A 555 9.45 -15.53 35.11
N LEU A 556 8.71 -14.43 35.11
CA LEU A 556 7.25 -14.42 34.95
C LEU A 556 6.89 -14.37 33.44
N ASN A 557 6.11 -15.34 32.96
CA ASN A 557 5.56 -15.29 31.60
C ASN A 557 4.45 -14.26 31.51
N LEU A 558 4.65 -13.24 30.68
CA LEU A 558 3.63 -12.21 30.43
C LEU A 558 3.00 -12.41 29.05
N PRO A 559 1.66 -12.27 28.90
CA PRO A 559 0.98 -12.50 27.63
C PRO A 559 1.26 -11.45 26.56
N PHE A 560 1.96 -10.38 26.86
CA PHE A 560 2.28 -9.28 25.95
C PHE A 560 3.79 -9.07 25.75
N VAL A 561 4.63 -9.84 26.40
CA VAL A 561 6.08 -9.81 26.27
C VAL A 561 6.52 -11.18 25.76
N GLY A 562 6.76 -11.28 24.49
CA GLY A 562 7.31 -12.47 23.85
C GLY A 562 8.82 -12.39 23.82
N GLY A 563 9.46 -13.50 24.14
CA GLY A 563 10.88 -13.70 23.95
C GLY A 563 11.61 -14.09 25.23
N ASP A 564 12.35 -15.19 25.15
CA ASP A 564 13.45 -15.50 26.06
C ASP A 564 14.47 -14.35 25.97
N THR A 565 14.37 -13.41 26.88
CA THR A 565 15.38 -12.34 27.05
C THR A 565 16.69 -12.89 27.68
N ALA A 566 16.90 -14.20 27.60
CA ALA A 566 18.07 -14.85 28.16
C ALA A 566 19.37 -14.64 27.36
N ASP A 567 19.31 -14.23 26.08
CA ASP A 567 20.50 -14.16 25.21
C ASP A 567 20.75 -12.82 24.51
N LYS A 568 20.10 -11.74 24.93
CA LYS A 568 20.50 -10.39 24.47
C LYS A 568 20.92 -9.53 25.67
N LYS A 569 22.13 -9.77 26.19
CA LYS A 569 22.94 -8.70 26.73
C LYS A 569 23.40 -7.83 25.57
N GLU A 570 22.51 -7.11 24.98
CA GLU A 570 22.84 -5.93 24.21
C GLU A 570 22.57 -4.71 25.10
N ALA A 571 23.57 -3.90 25.21
CA ALA A 571 23.65 -2.73 26.04
C ALA A 571 22.34 -1.95 26.01
N ALA A 572 21.81 -1.62 27.17
CA ALA A 572 20.80 -0.60 27.32
C ALA A 572 21.22 0.60 26.44
N PRO A 573 20.35 1.12 25.57
CA PRO A 573 20.66 2.35 24.88
C PRO A 573 20.97 3.38 25.99
N LYS A 574 22.19 3.89 26.00
CA LYS A 574 22.54 5.08 26.77
C LYS A 574 21.46 6.09 26.40
N THR A 575 20.71 6.50 27.42
CA THR A 575 19.81 7.65 27.31
C THR A 575 20.70 8.83 27.00
N GLU A 576 20.95 9.07 25.73
CA GLU A 576 21.38 10.40 25.30
C GLU A 576 20.30 11.34 25.80
N LYS A 577 20.69 12.29 26.60
CA LYS A 577 19.89 13.44 26.92
C LYS A 577 19.44 14.05 25.59
N VAL A 578 18.22 13.69 25.17
CA VAL A 578 17.51 14.43 24.14
C VAL A 578 17.36 15.82 24.72
N ALA A 579 18.10 16.75 24.13
CA ALA A 579 17.97 18.16 24.41
C ALA A 579 16.47 18.51 24.47
N GLU A 580 16.09 19.31 25.42
CA GLU A 580 14.79 19.95 25.57
C GLU A 580 14.48 20.77 24.30
N ALA A 581 14.03 20.09 23.27
CA ALA A 581 13.46 20.70 22.07
C ALA A 581 11.95 20.60 22.20
N ASN A 582 11.31 21.74 22.57
CA ASN A 582 9.88 22.01 22.48
C ASN A 582 8.99 20.85 22.99
N ALA A 583 8.63 20.90 24.27
CA ALA A 583 7.62 20.04 24.84
C ALA A 583 6.30 20.21 24.05
N ALA A 584 6.09 19.36 23.07
CA ALA A 584 4.84 19.34 22.31
C ALA A 584 3.69 19.19 23.31
N ALA A 585 2.66 20.03 23.19
CA ALA A 585 1.50 20.02 24.08
C ALA A 585 0.98 18.58 24.29
N PRO A 586 0.68 18.18 25.53
CA PRO A 586 0.25 16.82 25.84
C PRO A 586 -1.09 16.49 25.15
N TRP A 587 -1.31 15.19 24.86
CA TRP A 587 -2.57 14.72 24.31
C TRP A 587 -3.69 14.84 25.35
N ASN A 588 -4.81 15.36 24.93
CA ASN A 588 -6.06 15.30 25.69
C ASN A 588 -6.74 13.96 25.39
N TRP A 589 -7.21 13.30 26.43
CA TRP A 589 -7.96 12.06 26.27
C TRP A 589 -9.17 12.01 27.18
N SER A 590 -10.20 11.29 26.75
CA SER A 590 -11.37 10.98 27.55
C SER A 590 -11.81 9.53 27.36
N LEU A 591 -12.32 8.93 28.42
CA LEU A 591 -12.85 7.59 28.46
C LEU A 591 -14.26 7.62 29.04
N GLY A 592 -15.25 7.32 28.20
CA GLY A 592 -16.63 7.25 28.66
C GLY A 592 -16.83 6.07 29.61
N LYS A 593 -16.51 4.86 29.16
CA LYS A 593 -16.67 3.64 29.98
C LYS A 593 -15.70 2.55 29.58
N ALA A 594 -14.94 2.02 30.52
CA ALA A 594 -14.21 0.76 30.38
C ALA A 594 -14.83 -0.32 31.26
N THR A 595 -15.00 -1.50 30.75
CA THR A 595 -15.59 -2.63 31.46
C THR A 595 -14.82 -3.91 31.22
N LEU A 596 -14.45 -4.60 32.27
CA LEU A 596 -13.97 -5.98 32.24
C LEU A 596 -15.02 -6.86 32.90
N ARG A 597 -15.48 -7.90 32.20
CA ARG A 597 -16.49 -8.84 32.72
C ARG A 597 -15.97 -10.26 32.74
N ASN A 598 -16.34 -11.01 33.81
CA ASN A 598 -16.08 -12.44 33.91
C ASN A 598 -14.60 -12.81 33.67
N ALA A 599 -13.69 -11.97 34.15
CA ALA A 599 -12.28 -12.30 33.98
C ALA A 599 -11.80 -13.31 35.04
N THR A 600 -10.87 -14.14 34.65
CA THR A 600 -10.15 -15.08 35.51
C THR A 600 -8.67 -14.89 35.29
N VAL A 601 -7.94 -14.73 36.39
CA VAL A 601 -6.48 -14.67 36.40
C VAL A 601 -5.95 -15.87 37.22
N ASN A 602 -5.29 -16.77 36.57
CA ASN A 602 -4.63 -17.92 37.22
C ASN A 602 -3.16 -17.61 37.37
N TYR A 603 -2.68 -17.55 38.58
CA TYR A 603 -1.25 -17.37 38.87
C TYR A 603 -0.66 -18.63 39.48
N LYS A 604 0.41 -19.13 38.89
CA LYS A 604 1.15 -20.29 39.38
C LYS A 604 2.62 -19.94 39.58
N ASP A 605 3.11 -20.02 40.85
CA ASP A 605 4.52 -19.83 41.15
C ASP A 605 5.20 -21.19 41.39
N GLN A 606 6.08 -21.56 40.47
CA GLN A 606 6.85 -22.79 40.51
C GLN A 606 8.15 -22.66 41.30
N THR A 607 8.46 -21.43 41.78
CA THR A 607 9.65 -21.16 42.57
C THR A 607 9.42 -21.32 44.09
N THR A 608 8.14 -21.55 44.48
CA THR A 608 7.77 -21.83 45.89
C THR A 608 7.60 -23.32 46.14
N SER A 609 7.82 -23.75 47.42
CA SER A 609 7.58 -25.12 47.86
C SER A 609 6.62 -25.11 49.06
N PRO A 610 5.42 -25.73 48.93
CA PRO A 610 4.79 -26.21 47.69
C PRO A 610 4.53 -25.09 46.70
N GLN A 611 4.30 -25.45 45.42
CA GLN A 611 3.99 -24.44 44.41
C GLN A 611 2.77 -23.62 44.79
N THR A 612 2.82 -22.32 44.61
CA THR A 612 1.68 -21.44 44.84
C THR A 612 0.75 -21.49 43.62
N ALA A 613 -0.53 -21.65 43.84
CA ALA A 613 -1.58 -21.53 42.86
C ALA A 613 -2.71 -20.62 43.38
N ILE A 614 -2.89 -19.47 42.76
CA ILE A 614 -3.93 -18.51 43.14
C ILE A 614 -4.77 -18.22 41.92
N SER A 615 -6.09 -18.32 42.09
CA SER A 615 -7.05 -17.93 41.05
C SER A 615 -7.90 -16.77 41.53
N VAL A 616 -7.90 -15.68 40.72
CA VAL A 616 -8.85 -14.59 40.85
C VAL A 616 -9.93 -14.84 39.83
N SER A 617 -11.16 -15.08 40.25
CA SER A 617 -12.26 -15.41 39.37
C SER A 617 -13.41 -14.40 39.48
N LYS A 618 -14.31 -14.41 38.47
CA LYS A 618 -15.45 -13.46 38.40
C LYS A 618 -14.97 -12.01 38.55
N LEU A 619 -13.75 -11.73 38.12
CA LEU A 619 -13.22 -10.38 38.19
C LEU A 619 -14.03 -9.49 37.23
N GLN A 620 -14.55 -8.43 37.78
CA GLN A 620 -15.27 -7.38 37.08
C GLN A 620 -14.63 -6.04 37.43
N VAL A 621 -14.40 -5.21 36.42
CA VAL A 621 -13.90 -3.84 36.59
C VAL A 621 -14.80 -2.92 35.77
N SER A 622 -15.20 -1.81 36.34
CA SER A 622 -15.83 -0.72 35.59
C SER A 622 -15.17 0.60 35.96
N ALA A 623 -14.68 1.30 34.94
CA ALA A 623 -14.17 2.66 35.04
C ALA A 623 -14.98 3.56 34.11
N GLN A 624 -15.47 4.69 34.60
CA GLN A 624 -16.37 5.57 33.84
C GLN A 624 -15.98 7.04 34.02
N LYS A 625 -16.16 7.82 32.96
CA LYS A 625 -15.95 9.29 32.95
C LYS A 625 -14.56 9.73 33.35
N PHE A 626 -13.54 9.02 32.89
CA PHE A 626 -12.13 9.40 33.06
C PHE A 626 -11.67 10.35 31.96
N SER A 627 -10.80 11.29 32.32
CA SER A 627 -10.15 12.12 31.31
C SER A 627 -8.81 12.69 31.83
N SER A 628 -8.02 13.25 30.91
CA SER A 628 -6.80 14.02 31.21
C SER A 628 -7.08 15.42 31.79
N ALA A 629 -8.35 15.86 31.80
CA ALA A 629 -8.73 17.16 32.34
C ALA A 629 -8.35 17.29 33.81
N LYS A 630 -7.87 18.48 34.19
CA LYS A 630 -7.51 18.77 35.56
C LYS A 630 -8.70 18.52 36.48
N ASP A 631 -8.41 17.91 37.64
CA ASP A 631 -9.36 17.62 38.71
C ASP A 631 -10.56 16.71 38.29
N ASN A 632 -10.50 16.07 37.12
CA ASN A 632 -11.47 15.08 36.73
C ASN A 632 -11.41 13.85 37.66
N ARG A 633 -12.58 13.39 38.12
CA ARG A 633 -12.75 12.20 38.96
C ARG A 633 -13.78 11.28 38.34
N GLY A 634 -13.29 10.19 37.75
CA GLY A 634 -14.13 9.12 37.22
C GLY A 634 -14.56 8.13 38.28
N ASP A 635 -15.62 7.42 38.01
CA ASP A 635 -16.15 6.35 38.86
C ASP A 635 -15.37 5.04 38.59
N LEU A 636 -14.91 4.38 39.66
CA LEU A 636 -14.19 3.12 39.61
C LEU A 636 -14.90 2.07 40.48
N SER A 637 -15.14 0.90 39.91
CA SER A 637 -15.57 -0.25 40.67
C SER A 637 -14.83 -1.52 40.23
N LEU A 638 -14.46 -2.35 41.21
CA LEU A 638 -13.88 -3.67 41.03
C LEU A 638 -14.55 -4.67 41.95
N SER A 639 -14.83 -5.85 41.43
CA SER A 639 -15.27 -6.99 42.28
C SER A 639 -14.61 -8.28 41.76
N ALA A 640 -14.24 -9.17 42.68
CA ALA A 640 -13.60 -10.43 42.33
C ALA A 640 -13.83 -11.48 43.44
N ASN A 641 -13.71 -12.75 43.09
CA ASN A 641 -13.53 -13.83 44.01
C ASN A 641 -12.06 -14.23 44.04
N VAL A 642 -11.47 -14.25 45.25
CA VAL A 642 -10.03 -14.57 45.43
C VAL A 642 -9.93 -15.51 46.66
N ALA A 643 -9.21 -16.62 46.51
CA ALA A 643 -8.89 -17.51 47.60
C ALA A 643 -10.11 -17.84 48.49
N GLY A 644 -11.25 -18.16 47.86
CA GLY A 644 -12.50 -18.51 48.57
C GLY A 644 -13.32 -17.35 49.14
N GLY A 645 -12.76 -16.13 49.14
CA GLY A 645 -13.42 -14.93 49.58
C GLY A 645 -13.82 -14.00 48.42
N SER A 646 -14.39 -12.85 48.76
CA SER A 646 -14.75 -11.79 47.80
C SER A 646 -13.94 -10.51 48.08
N LEU A 647 -13.64 -9.79 47.02
CA LEU A 647 -13.02 -8.45 47.05
C LEU A 647 -13.97 -7.50 46.34
N SER A 648 -14.20 -6.33 46.92
CA SER A 648 -14.93 -5.22 46.29
C SER A 648 -14.18 -3.91 46.55
N VAL A 649 -14.01 -3.13 45.51
CA VAL A 649 -13.49 -1.76 45.56
C VAL A 649 -14.45 -0.86 44.82
N LYS A 650 -14.84 0.27 45.38
CA LYS A 650 -15.75 1.25 44.75
C LYS A 650 -15.31 2.66 45.14
N GLY A 651 -15.44 3.59 44.24
CA GLY A 651 -15.16 4.99 44.54
C GLY A 651 -14.84 5.84 43.29
N LYS A 652 -14.09 6.88 43.55
CA LYS A 652 -13.68 7.81 42.51
C LYS A 652 -12.17 7.87 42.41
N ALA A 653 -11.66 7.97 41.19
CA ALA A 653 -10.24 8.13 40.91
C ALA A 653 -10.01 9.14 39.78
N GLY A 654 -8.87 9.78 39.76
CA GLY A 654 -8.48 10.74 38.74
C GLY A 654 -7.05 10.54 38.28
N ALA A 655 -6.77 10.99 37.05
CA ALA A 655 -5.46 10.91 36.43
C ALA A 655 -4.65 12.21 36.55
N ASN A 656 -5.32 13.37 36.74
CA ASN A 656 -4.66 14.68 36.75
C ASN A 656 -5.28 15.63 37.82
N PRO A 657 -4.66 15.79 39.00
CA PRO A 657 -3.57 14.95 39.54
C PRO A 657 -4.05 13.53 39.86
N VAL A 658 -3.12 12.60 39.97
CA VAL A 658 -3.43 11.22 40.39
C VAL A 658 -3.96 11.24 41.81
N ALA A 659 -5.23 10.83 41.98
CA ALA A 659 -5.85 10.74 43.28
C ALA A 659 -7.01 9.73 43.24
N ALA A 660 -7.34 9.17 44.37
CA ALA A 660 -8.46 8.22 44.50
C ALA A 660 -9.05 8.25 45.92
N ASN A 661 -10.37 8.09 45.98
CA ASN A 661 -11.16 7.82 47.20
C ASN A 661 -11.96 6.53 46.95
N LEU A 662 -11.55 5.47 47.61
CA LEU A 662 -12.02 4.12 47.36
C LEU A 662 -12.49 3.43 48.61
N ALA A 663 -13.72 2.96 48.64
CA ALA A 663 -14.18 2.00 49.66
C ALA A 663 -13.70 0.60 49.26
N LEU A 664 -12.94 -0.06 50.10
CA LEU A 664 -12.45 -1.41 49.93
C LEU A 664 -13.12 -2.35 50.93
N THR A 665 -13.60 -3.48 50.43
CA THR A 665 -14.17 -4.53 51.25
C THR A 665 -13.66 -5.89 50.79
N THR A 666 -13.13 -6.67 51.75
CA THR A 666 -12.89 -8.12 51.56
C THR A 666 -13.75 -8.91 52.53
N LYS A 667 -14.27 -10.03 52.09
CA LYS A 667 -15.06 -10.95 52.91
C LYS A 667 -14.53 -12.36 52.72
N ASN A 668 -14.27 -13.05 53.84
CA ASN A 668 -13.87 -14.45 53.91
C ASN A 668 -12.66 -14.84 53.09
N LEU A 669 -11.67 -13.91 52.95
CA LEU A 669 -10.43 -14.16 52.21
C LEU A 669 -9.61 -15.22 52.94
N GLN A 670 -9.39 -16.37 52.31
CA GLN A 670 -8.56 -17.44 52.89
C GLN A 670 -7.07 -17.14 52.71
N LEU A 671 -6.28 -17.20 53.77
CA LEU A 671 -4.86 -16.87 53.75
C LEU A 671 -3.97 -18.04 53.31
N SER A 672 -4.44 -19.28 53.48
CA SER A 672 -3.64 -20.48 53.16
C SER A 672 -3.09 -20.55 51.74
N PRO A 673 -3.81 -20.11 50.66
CA PRO A 673 -3.28 -20.13 49.31
C PRO A 673 -2.05 -19.22 49.11
N PHE A 674 -1.92 -18.17 49.95
CA PHE A 674 -0.77 -17.23 49.90
C PHE A 674 0.41 -17.70 50.78
N SER A 675 0.22 -18.77 51.59
CA SER A 675 1.21 -19.25 52.51
C SER A 675 2.57 -19.57 51.89
N PRO A 676 2.68 -20.25 50.72
CA PRO A 676 4.01 -20.54 50.16
C PRO A 676 4.75 -19.28 49.73
N LEU A 677 4.03 -18.25 49.24
CA LEU A 677 4.62 -16.96 48.93
C LEU A 677 5.09 -16.24 50.18
N ALA A 678 4.24 -16.19 51.20
CA ALA A 678 4.56 -15.57 52.47
C ALA A 678 5.81 -16.23 53.13
N ARG A 679 5.91 -17.55 53.08
CA ARG A 679 7.12 -18.28 53.53
C ARG A 679 8.37 -17.92 52.75
N LYS A 680 8.26 -17.79 51.45
CA LYS A 680 9.40 -17.42 50.63
C LYS A 680 9.94 -16.01 50.91
N PHE A 681 9.04 -15.06 51.12
CA PHE A 681 9.44 -13.65 51.30
C PHE A 681 9.65 -13.24 52.77
N ALA A 682 8.80 -13.74 53.69
CA ALA A 682 8.81 -13.36 55.11
C ALA A 682 9.35 -14.43 56.04
N GLY A 683 9.56 -15.69 55.55
CA GLY A 683 9.96 -16.81 56.38
C GLY A 683 8.81 -17.48 57.14
N TYR A 684 7.62 -16.94 57.09
CA TYR A 684 6.41 -17.43 57.78
C TYR A 684 5.25 -17.58 56.79
N GLY A 685 4.27 -18.45 57.11
CA GLY A 685 3.11 -18.66 56.29
C GLY A 685 1.83 -18.74 57.15
N ALA A 686 0.70 -18.92 56.47
CA ALA A 686 -0.59 -19.17 57.12
C ALA A 686 -1.14 -20.53 56.68
N LYS A 687 -1.23 -21.49 57.60
CA LYS A 687 -1.87 -22.78 57.35
C LYS A 687 -3.38 -22.64 57.24
N SER A 688 -3.94 -21.73 58.00
CA SER A 688 -5.33 -21.31 57.93
C SER A 688 -5.47 -19.83 58.32
N GLY A 689 -6.59 -19.23 58.08
CA GLY A 689 -6.93 -17.89 58.46
C GLY A 689 -7.93 -17.28 57.45
N THR A 690 -8.93 -16.60 58.02
CA THR A 690 -9.93 -15.89 57.23
C THR A 690 -9.84 -14.41 57.53
N LEU A 691 -9.49 -13.62 56.47
CA LEU A 691 -9.31 -12.15 56.59
C LEU A 691 -10.56 -11.43 56.03
N ASN A 692 -11.07 -10.48 56.83
CA ASN A 692 -12.05 -9.50 56.35
C ASN A 692 -11.49 -8.10 56.61
N VAL A 693 -11.67 -7.24 55.68
CA VAL A 693 -11.24 -5.80 55.76
C VAL A 693 -12.36 -4.97 55.16
N ALA A 694 -12.69 -3.87 55.80
CA ALA A 694 -13.62 -2.90 55.29
C ALA A 694 -13.14 -1.50 55.69
N GLY A 695 -13.11 -0.61 54.74
CA GLY A 695 -12.67 0.75 55.03
C GLY A 695 -12.51 1.60 53.74
N ASP A 696 -12.16 2.86 53.98
CA ASP A 696 -11.98 3.86 52.95
C ASP A 696 -10.48 4.18 52.77
N LEU A 697 -10.05 4.16 51.56
CA LEU A 697 -8.67 4.48 51.11
C LEU A 697 -8.71 5.82 50.37
N ALA A 698 -8.00 6.79 50.83
CA ALA A 698 -7.70 7.98 50.04
C ALA A 698 -6.21 8.00 49.60
N LEU A 699 -6.02 8.23 48.33
CA LEU A 699 -4.70 8.35 47.68
C LEU A 699 -4.59 9.74 47.05
N ALA A 700 -3.53 10.44 47.33
CA ALA A 700 -3.18 11.70 46.65
C ALA A 700 -1.67 11.78 46.40
N MET A 701 -1.26 12.38 45.29
CA MET A 701 0.15 12.68 45.02
C MET A 701 0.52 14.04 45.59
N GLN A 702 1.59 14.10 46.38
CA GLN A 702 2.19 15.34 46.87
C GLN A 702 3.65 15.39 46.40
N LYS A 703 3.95 16.29 45.44
CA LYS A 703 5.33 16.45 44.90
C LYS A 703 5.95 15.09 44.53
N ASP A 704 5.28 14.31 43.69
CA ASP A 704 5.71 12.99 43.25
C ASP A 704 5.76 11.87 44.31
N THR A 705 5.36 12.16 45.55
CA THR A 705 5.26 11.17 46.63
C THR A 705 3.78 10.80 46.85
N PRO A 706 3.41 9.50 46.83
CA PRO A 706 2.06 9.07 47.15
C PRO A 706 1.80 9.21 48.66
N VAL A 707 0.72 9.91 49.01
CA VAL A 707 0.18 9.97 50.34
C VAL A 707 -1.05 9.08 50.39
N ILE A 708 -1.07 8.14 51.30
CA ILE A 708 -2.14 7.18 51.50
C ILE A 708 -2.76 7.45 52.87
N GLN A 709 -4.09 7.58 52.90
CA GLN A 709 -4.90 7.60 54.09
C GLN A 709 -5.83 6.40 54.07
N TRP A 710 -5.92 5.67 55.15
CA TRP A 710 -6.77 4.53 55.33
C TRP A 710 -7.60 4.70 56.60
N GLN A 711 -8.91 4.53 56.49
CA GLN A 711 -9.81 4.45 57.64
C GLN A 711 -10.71 3.22 57.55
N GLY A 712 -10.73 2.36 58.56
CA GLY A 712 -11.52 1.16 58.51
C GLY A 712 -11.26 0.13 59.55
N ASP A 713 -11.82 -1.05 59.30
CA ASP A 713 -11.75 -2.20 60.24
C ASP A 713 -11.13 -3.40 59.55
N ALA A 714 -10.44 -4.25 60.32
CA ALA A 714 -9.94 -5.53 59.85
C ALA A 714 -10.22 -6.63 60.89
N SER A 715 -10.51 -7.81 60.43
CA SER A 715 -10.63 -8.98 61.28
C SER A 715 -10.00 -10.20 60.66
N LEU A 716 -9.23 -10.92 61.42
CA LEU A 716 -8.58 -12.19 61.13
C LEU A 716 -9.10 -13.26 62.08
N THR A 717 -9.68 -14.34 61.55
CA THR A 717 -10.26 -15.41 62.35
C THR A 717 -9.65 -16.77 61.97
N LYS A 718 -9.59 -17.70 62.95
CA LYS A 718 -9.06 -19.08 62.77
C LYS A 718 -7.67 -19.08 62.11
N PHE A 719 -6.80 -18.19 62.59
CA PHE A 719 -5.47 -18.02 62.04
C PHE A 719 -4.46 -19.01 62.66
N ASP A 720 -3.73 -19.70 61.80
CA ASP A 720 -2.65 -20.61 62.20
C ASP A 720 -1.39 -20.19 61.47
N LEU A 721 -0.46 -19.55 62.18
CA LEU A 721 0.83 -19.14 61.71
C LEU A 721 1.78 -20.32 61.67
N VAL A 722 2.51 -20.50 60.53
CA VAL A 722 3.48 -21.55 60.38
C VAL A 722 4.88 -21.00 60.01
N ASP A 723 5.92 -21.70 60.36
CA ASP A 723 7.28 -21.43 59.97
C ASP A 723 7.57 -21.82 58.47
N ALA A 724 8.80 -21.66 58.05
CA ALA A 724 9.23 -22.05 56.73
C ALA A 724 9.03 -23.58 56.48
N GLY A 725 9.11 -24.41 57.49
CA GLY A 725 8.85 -25.85 57.43
C GLY A 725 7.37 -26.26 57.54
N ASN A 726 6.45 -25.32 57.58
CA ASN A 726 4.99 -25.52 57.75
C ASN A 726 4.58 -26.07 59.14
N LYS A 727 5.46 -25.90 60.14
CA LYS A 727 5.16 -26.21 61.55
C LYS A 727 4.37 -25.06 62.17
N SER A 728 3.29 -25.36 62.83
CA SER A 728 2.48 -24.37 63.53
C SER A 728 3.26 -23.71 64.67
N LEU A 729 3.36 -22.41 64.62
CA LEU A 729 4.00 -21.54 65.61
C LEU A 729 3.03 -20.93 66.57
N ALA A 730 1.92 -20.37 66.00
CA ALA A 730 0.88 -19.72 66.83
C ALA A 730 -0.48 -19.85 66.15
N THR A 731 -1.52 -20.03 67.03
CA THR A 731 -2.91 -20.05 66.56
C THR A 731 -3.67 -18.92 67.22
N LEU A 732 -4.53 -18.21 66.45
CA LEU A 732 -5.41 -17.16 66.96
C LEU A 732 -6.86 -17.51 66.54
N ASN A 733 -7.80 -17.49 67.52
CA ASN A 733 -9.25 -17.62 67.20
C ASN A 733 -9.75 -16.38 66.55
N GLY A 734 -9.29 -15.20 67.00
CA GLY A 734 -9.64 -13.92 66.34
C GLY A 734 -8.67 -12.81 66.67
N LEU A 735 -8.45 -11.94 65.71
CA LEU A 735 -7.79 -10.65 65.83
C LEU A 735 -8.75 -9.65 65.17
N ARG A 736 -9.15 -8.62 65.90
CA ARG A 736 -10.02 -7.56 65.41
C ARG A 736 -9.39 -6.20 65.66
N LEU A 737 -9.28 -5.43 64.59
CA LEU A 737 -8.84 -4.04 64.58
C LEU A 737 -10.04 -3.20 64.18
N THR A 738 -10.49 -2.33 65.06
CA THR A 738 -11.64 -1.43 64.81
C THR A 738 -11.19 0.00 64.87
N GLY A 739 -11.68 0.81 63.95
CA GLY A 739 -11.37 2.22 63.84
C GLY A 739 -9.89 2.45 63.60
N MET A 740 -9.33 1.69 62.62
CA MET A 740 -7.98 1.96 62.09
C MET A 740 -7.97 3.30 61.34
N ASP A 741 -6.96 4.13 61.64
CA ASP A 741 -6.68 5.39 60.93
C ASP A 741 -5.18 5.46 60.67
N VAL A 742 -4.83 5.40 59.39
CA VAL A 742 -3.41 5.42 58.97
C VAL A 742 -3.23 6.55 57.99
N ASP A 743 -2.24 7.40 58.22
CA ASP A 743 -1.81 8.47 57.35
C ASP A 743 -0.30 8.37 57.09
N THR A 744 0.03 8.13 55.81
CA THR A 744 1.47 8.03 55.43
C THR A 744 2.11 9.37 55.18
N LYS A 745 1.39 10.49 55.32
CA LYS A 745 1.98 11.83 55.32
C LYS A 745 2.98 11.96 56.44
N GLU A 746 4.19 12.44 56.14
CA GLU A 746 5.19 12.62 57.21
C GLU A 746 4.80 13.73 58.18
N PRO A 747 4.92 13.47 59.47
CA PRO A 747 5.36 12.22 60.08
C PRO A 747 4.25 11.13 60.02
N LEU A 748 4.63 9.86 59.69
CA LEU A 748 3.72 8.72 59.64
C LEU A 748 2.92 8.57 60.89
N ARG A 749 1.57 8.49 60.76
CA ARG A 749 0.65 8.28 61.87
C ARG A 749 -0.21 7.04 61.63
N ALA A 750 -0.40 6.23 62.64
CA ALA A 750 -1.32 5.13 62.63
C ALA A 750 -2.03 5.04 64.00
N ALA A 751 -3.33 4.92 63.96
CA ALA A 751 -4.16 4.73 65.15
C ALA A 751 -5.10 3.57 64.96
N VAL A 752 -5.43 2.86 66.08
CA VAL A 752 -6.45 1.82 66.14
C VAL A 752 -7.27 2.07 67.42
N LYS A 753 -8.55 2.38 67.19
CA LYS A 753 -9.43 2.66 68.33
C LYS A 753 -9.53 1.47 69.28
N THR A 754 -9.66 0.26 68.75
CA THR A 754 -9.71 -0.98 69.55
C THR A 754 -9.03 -2.12 68.84
N LEU A 755 -8.04 -2.73 69.46
CA LEU A 755 -7.41 -3.99 69.10
C LEU A 755 -7.87 -5.08 70.03
N VAL A 756 -8.53 -6.12 69.52
CA VAL A 756 -8.96 -7.29 70.30
C VAL A 756 -8.25 -8.53 69.78
N ILE A 757 -7.54 -9.21 70.67
CA ILE A 757 -6.99 -10.53 70.41
C ILE A 757 -7.81 -11.57 71.19
N GLU A 758 -8.47 -12.48 70.47
CA GLU A 758 -9.30 -13.52 71.02
C GLU A 758 -8.48 -14.82 71.15
N LYS A 759 -8.55 -15.43 72.35
CA LYS A 759 -7.84 -16.66 72.80
C LYS A 759 -6.95 -17.29 71.75
N PRO A 760 -5.65 -17.26 71.87
CA PRO A 760 -4.76 -18.16 71.17
C PRO A 760 -5.16 -19.61 71.60
N GLY A 761 -5.55 -20.44 70.61
CA GLY A 761 -5.80 -21.87 70.80
C GLY A 761 -4.50 -22.57 71.02
N THR A 762 -4.31 -23.21 72.20
CA THR A 762 -3.10 -23.99 72.51
C THR A 762 -3.47 -25.48 72.55
N LYS A 763 -2.82 -26.29 71.70
CA LYS A 763 -2.44 -27.66 72.02
C LYS A 763 -1.01 -27.64 72.49
N GLU A 764 -0.79 -27.86 73.79
CA GLU A 764 0.46 -28.17 74.49
C GLU A 764 1.47 -27.02 74.82
N THR A 765 1.54 -26.74 76.17
CA THR A 765 2.64 -26.48 77.06
C THR A 765 4.02 -26.02 76.56
N LYS A 766 4.18 -24.95 75.86
CA LYS A 766 5.35 -24.05 75.86
C LYS A 766 4.91 -22.63 75.59
N GLN A 767 4.42 -21.97 76.68
CA GLN A 767 3.63 -20.73 76.57
C GLN A 767 4.49 -19.47 76.41
N ILE A 768 5.80 -19.55 76.56
CA ILE A 768 6.71 -18.39 76.61
C ILE A 768 7.21 -18.05 75.21
N GLU A 769 7.48 -19.06 74.38
CA GLU A 769 7.94 -18.84 72.98
C GLU A 769 6.83 -18.27 72.10
N LYS A 770 5.55 -18.40 72.49
CA LYS A 770 4.39 -17.98 71.66
C LYS A 770 4.04 -16.48 71.70
N VAL A 771 4.39 -15.77 72.73
CA VAL A 771 4.23 -14.30 72.83
C VAL A 771 5.34 -13.63 72.03
N ALA A 772 6.53 -14.19 72.00
CA ALA A 772 7.55 -13.80 71.16
C ALA A 772 7.20 -13.97 69.65
N GLU A 773 6.45 -15.03 69.34
CA GLU A 773 5.95 -15.30 68.01
C GLU A 773 4.81 -14.38 67.59
N ILE A 774 3.95 -13.94 68.49
CA ILE A 774 2.95 -12.87 68.18
C ILE A 774 3.65 -11.55 67.93
N ALA A 775 4.69 -11.19 68.67
CA ALA A 775 5.50 -10.05 68.44
C ALA A 775 6.33 -10.17 67.12
N SER A 776 6.73 -11.40 66.77
CA SER A 776 7.38 -11.66 65.44
C SER A 776 6.43 -11.59 64.27
N ILE A 777 5.12 -11.88 64.47
CA ILE A 777 4.06 -11.61 63.42
C ILE A 777 3.99 -10.11 63.12
N PHE A 778 3.93 -9.26 64.13
CA PHE A 778 3.99 -7.81 63.94
C PHE A 778 5.35 -7.36 63.37
N GLY A 779 6.43 -8.03 63.72
CA GLY A 779 7.78 -7.78 63.15
C GLY A 779 7.87 -8.23 61.70
N ALA A 780 7.24 -9.34 61.30
CA ALA A 780 7.18 -9.82 59.94
C ALA A 780 6.28 -8.93 59.05
N LEU A 781 5.17 -8.47 59.54
CA LEU A 781 4.28 -7.49 58.87
C LEU A 781 4.99 -6.12 58.70
N THR A 782 5.96 -5.81 59.57
CA THR A 782 6.79 -4.59 59.48
C THR A 782 8.14 -4.82 58.84
N GLY A 783 8.43 -6.05 58.33
CA GLY A 783 9.65 -6.37 57.55
C GLY A 783 10.88 -6.71 58.37
N LYS A 784 10.77 -7.20 59.64
CA LYS A 784 11.94 -7.41 60.51
C LYS A 784 12.04 -8.83 61.10
N ARG A 785 13.26 -9.39 60.98
CA ARG A 785 13.77 -10.56 61.72
C ARG A 785 14.54 -10.05 62.93
N GLY A 786 14.19 -10.43 64.14
CA GLY A 786 15.02 -10.13 65.32
C GLY A 786 14.31 -10.03 66.66
N LEU A 787 12.95 -10.14 66.71
CA LEU A 787 12.21 -10.02 67.99
C LEU A 787 12.26 -11.27 68.87
N GLU A 788 12.98 -12.33 68.45
CA GLU A 788 13.05 -13.62 69.16
C GLU A 788 13.76 -13.56 70.51
N LYS A 789 14.63 -12.54 70.73
CA LYS A 789 15.49 -12.48 71.97
C LYS A 789 14.84 -11.84 73.20
N GLN A 790 13.68 -11.16 73.06
CA GLN A 790 13.07 -10.50 74.24
C GLN A 790 11.88 -11.22 74.88
N ALA A 791 11.49 -12.35 74.30
CA ALA A 791 10.33 -13.15 74.83
C ALA A 791 10.49 -13.77 76.23
N GLY A 792 11.64 -13.70 76.84
CA GLY A 792 11.94 -14.34 78.12
C GLY A 792 11.30 -13.73 79.35
N LYS A 793 10.53 -12.63 79.24
CA LYS A 793 9.99 -11.93 80.39
C LYS A 793 8.44 -11.92 80.55
N VAL A 794 7.71 -12.52 79.70
CA VAL A 794 6.24 -12.51 79.73
C VAL A 794 5.66 -13.87 79.97
N ASN A 795 5.69 -14.33 81.19
CA ASN A 795 5.39 -15.70 81.61
C ASN A 795 4.11 -15.89 82.41
N LYS A 796 3.02 -15.18 82.12
CA LYS A 796 1.71 -15.44 82.64
C LYS A 796 0.63 -14.82 81.73
N VAL A 797 -0.38 -15.59 81.34
CA VAL A 797 -1.63 -15.16 80.79
C VAL A 797 -1.77 -15.32 79.29
N LEU A 798 -2.13 -16.51 78.84
CA LEU A 798 -2.55 -16.70 77.44
C LEU A 798 -3.90 -17.46 77.27
N ASN A 799 -4.76 -17.38 78.30
CA ASN A 799 -6.16 -17.84 78.14
C ASN A 799 -7.16 -16.69 78.23
N ALA A 800 -6.74 -15.44 78.17
CA ALA A 800 -7.59 -14.26 78.25
C ALA A 800 -7.72 -13.53 76.89
N ARG A 801 -8.86 -12.91 76.67
CA ARG A 801 -9.06 -11.91 75.62
C ARG A 801 -8.24 -10.66 75.96
N ILE A 802 -7.38 -10.24 75.08
CA ILE A 802 -6.57 -9.02 75.20
C ILE A 802 -7.29 -7.91 74.42
N THR A 803 -7.49 -6.77 75.10
CA THR A 803 -8.07 -5.59 74.41
C THR A 803 -7.14 -4.42 74.69
N LEU A 804 -6.65 -3.80 73.62
CA LEU A 804 -5.93 -2.54 73.68
C LEU A 804 -6.80 -1.45 73.08
N ASN A 805 -6.94 -0.34 73.76
CA ASN A 805 -7.74 0.81 73.31
C ASN A 805 -6.79 1.97 72.95
N ASP A 806 -7.19 2.75 71.96
CA ASP A 806 -6.49 3.92 71.49
C ASP A 806 -4.98 3.68 71.24
N LEU A 807 -4.68 2.56 70.56
CA LEU A 807 -3.32 2.27 70.12
C LEU A 807 -2.91 3.29 69.08
N ARG A 808 -1.82 3.98 69.29
CA ARG A 808 -1.28 5.01 68.41
C ARG A 808 0.20 4.78 68.12
N TYR A 809 0.58 4.95 66.88
CA TYR A 809 1.93 5.07 66.43
C TYR A 809 2.16 6.50 65.90
N GLU A 810 3.05 7.23 66.55
CA GLU A 810 3.35 8.61 66.21
C GLU A 810 4.80 8.90 66.60
N ASN A 811 5.56 9.59 65.75
CA ASN A 811 6.98 9.97 65.98
C ASN A 811 7.89 8.79 66.38
N GLY A 812 7.66 7.62 65.79
CA GLY A 812 8.47 6.44 66.06
C GLY A 812 8.18 5.72 67.39
N ARG A 813 7.08 6.04 68.05
CA ARG A 813 6.66 5.42 69.31
C ARG A 813 5.23 4.89 69.22
N VAL A 814 4.98 3.77 69.92
CA VAL A 814 3.65 3.20 70.16
C VAL A 814 3.20 3.55 71.55
N SER A 815 1.95 3.97 71.68
CA SER A 815 1.23 4.24 72.92
C SER A 815 -0.15 3.63 72.90
N ALA A 816 -0.74 3.34 74.08
CA ALA A 816 -2.11 2.89 74.17
C ALA A 816 -2.73 3.42 75.51
N ALA A 817 -4.07 3.56 75.55
CA ALA A 817 -4.75 3.99 76.74
C ALA A 817 -4.88 2.85 77.80
N GLY A 818 -4.74 3.20 79.08
CA GLY A 818 -4.95 2.25 80.21
C GLY A 818 -3.80 1.29 80.46
N LEU A 819 -2.63 1.53 79.96
CA LEU A 819 -1.43 0.70 80.12
C LEU A 819 -1.01 0.56 81.56
N ASP A 820 -1.34 1.50 82.43
CA ASP A 820 -1.00 1.47 83.84
C ASP A 820 -1.77 0.45 84.66
N ARG A 821 -2.90 -0.03 84.09
CA ARG A 821 -3.84 -1.00 84.72
C ARG A 821 -3.68 -2.42 84.22
N ASP A 822 -3.00 -2.61 83.06
CA ASP A 822 -2.84 -3.89 82.39
C ASP A 822 -1.37 -4.13 82.06
N ALA A 823 -0.69 -4.89 82.90
CA ALA A 823 0.75 -5.21 82.77
C ALA A 823 1.08 -5.96 81.50
N LEU A 824 0.09 -6.70 80.93
CA LEU A 824 0.23 -7.43 79.67
C LEU A 824 0.13 -6.47 78.48
N ALA A 825 -0.80 -5.54 78.52
CA ALA A 825 -0.94 -4.51 77.54
C ALA A 825 0.33 -3.61 77.50
N LYS A 826 0.82 -3.26 78.63
CA LYS A 826 2.09 -2.51 78.81
C LYS A 826 3.28 -3.26 78.22
N GLY A 827 3.39 -4.60 78.46
CA GLY A 827 4.47 -5.42 77.95
C GLY A 827 4.44 -5.55 76.39
N ILE A 828 3.26 -5.58 75.81
CA ILE A 828 3.12 -5.62 74.36
C ILE A 828 3.57 -4.27 73.72
N VAL A 829 3.17 -3.14 74.28
CA VAL A 829 3.52 -1.81 73.80
C VAL A 829 5.02 -1.52 73.98
N ASP A 830 5.60 -1.95 75.09
CA ASP A 830 7.01 -1.80 75.32
C ASP A 830 7.82 -2.63 74.31
N ALA A 831 7.43 -3.91 74.07
CA ALA A 831 8.09 -4.75 73.07
C ALA A 831 7.98 -4.17 71.63
N LEU A 832 6.86 -3.55 71.28
CA LEU A 832 6.70 -2.86 70.00
C LEU A 832 7.60 -1.64 69.88
N ASN A 833 7.75 -0.84 70.95
CA ASN A 833 8.64 0.30 70.97
C ASN A 833 10.12 -0.07 70.86
N ASP A 834 10.53 -1.14 71.52
CA ASP A 834 11.89 -1.65 71.46
C ASP A 834 12.24 -2.14 70.06
N ALA A 835 11.27 -2.83 69.39
CA ALA A 835 11.44 -3.27 68.00
C ALA A 835 11.58 -2.10 67.02
N ILE A 836 10.83 -1.03 67.23
CA ILE A 836 10.89 0.20 66.45
C ILE A 836 12.26 0.89 66.65
N ALA A 837 12.73 0.96 67.86
CA ALA A 837 14.02 1.56 68.18
C ALA A 837 15.24 0.80 67.56
N GLU A 838 15.18 -0.54 67.54
CA GLU A 838 16.18 -1.38 66.86
C GLU A 838 16.17 -1.14 65.36
N LYS A 839 15.01 -0.94 64.77
CA LYS A 839 14.90 -0.65 63.34
C LYS A 839 15.56 0.67 63.00
N THR A 840 15.23 1.69 63.73
CA THR A 840 15.76 3.03 63.46
C THR A 840 17.29 3.08 63.61
N ALA A 841 17.84 2.28 64.52
CA ALA A 841 19.28 2.12 64.68
C ALA A 841 19.95 1.32 63.55
N GLY A 842 19.30 0.26 63.04
CA GLY A 842 19.73 -0.56 61.88
C GLY A 842 19.70 0.20 60.57
N ASP A 843 18.68 1.00 60.35
CA ASP A 843 18.54 1.80 59.12
C ASP A 843 19.55 2.96 59.08
N LYS A 844 19.89 3.56 60.22
CA LYS A 844 20.98 4.53 60.36
C LYS A 844 22.36 3.89 60.07
N LYS A 845 22.60 2.67 60.52
CA LYS A 845 23.84 1.94 60.24
C LYS A 845 24.00 1.55 58.81
N ALA A 846 22.92 1.10 58.16
CA ALA A 846 22.92 0.77 56.72
C ALA A 846 23.07 2.01 55.85
N ALA A 847 22.61 3.19 56.25
CA ALA A 847 22.81 4.46 55.57
C ALA A 847 24.26 4.94 55.68
N VAL A 848 24.89 4.75 56.85
CA VAL A 848 26.33 5.09 57.08
C VAL A 848 27.24 4.18 56.24
N ASP A 849 26.96 2.86 56.20
CA ASP A 849 27.75 1.90 55.42
C ASP A 849 27.62 2.15 53.89
N LYS A 850 26.50 2.69 53.42
CA LYS A 850 26.36 3.10 52.00
C LYS A 850 27.06 4.42 51.66
N THR A 851 27.28 5.28 52.66
CA THR A 851 28.00 6.57 52.45
C THR A 851 29.51 6.40 52.53
N SER A 852 30.00 5.34 53.20
CA SER A 852 31.45 5.01 53.29
C SER A 852 31.95 4.11 52.19
N ALA A 853 31.05 3.61 51.28
CA ALA A 853 31.35 2.80 50.11
C ALA A 853 31.20 3.53 48.77
N ARG A 854 31.12 4.87 48.78
CA ARG A 854 31.17 5.74 47.59
C ARG A 854 32.49 6.53 47.53
#